data_4a6643feb0d6127dc996356e4f3c3515
#
_entry.id   4a6643feb0d6127dc996356e4f3c3515
#
_cell.length_a   1.000
_cell.length_b   1.000
_cell.length_c   1.000
_cell.angle_alpha   90.00
_cell.angle_beta   90.00
_cell.angle_gamma   90.00
#
_symmetry.space_group_name_H-M   'P 1'
#
loop_
_entity.id
_entity.type
_entity.pdbx_description
1 polymer ?
#
loop_
_entity_poly.entity_id
_entity_poly.type
_entity_poly.pdbx_seq_one_letter_code
_entity_poly.pdbx_strand_id
1 'polypeptide(L)'
;VSTLKHLLLTFFIISFVGLPFWQSTHAQDTQSIQIEDPTQTLARQFEIRGLTISGLQTGRETFLLNTSGLNVGDTIEIPGESIPNAIRQLFRTGLFSDVQIVHERVGGNGVHIEIIVQEQPRLASYEIVGPKRSHRRDLRDELNLIPGFAVTRSVREQAKRTIDRFFREKGFWYTDVEIIEELTDETTNRVELTFNIDPGERIKVREINFHGNEQFSDRKLRSEFSTIKQDRWWRIFKRHVFTQEDYEEGIENVLQLYRDNGFRDVRVLEDSVYVDDWRNKDGVYFNITIEEGPQYRIRNIDWEGNTVYTDEQLTQIFGFEKGEVFNETKFDQNLNYKQNEQDIRSLYENIGYLFFSIYPNIETVKGDSLDITFEIVEDEIATIRRVSFTGNTKTHDDVVRRTLRTVPGETYSRSNIVRSIRELGTLGYFSPEGIQPDLDPDRENSTVDILFNLDETQGTDNFEFSGGFGGRQIGVILAARVNFNNFSFRRMFEPGGWRPIPSGDGQRLSLGVQMTGRGYQSYSFSFTEPWLRGRPTSLGVSASYNYINYGRQPSYYNFGFEQPDRRNELFSTSVSLGRRLNWPDDYFTQRLVLTFNHFNVLGWDTIFEDGRANILSLTGEIERNSLDNFISPTRGSKFSISAEAALPIPEFAQFYKLRTDYQHHFNIVGKLVLSGSAEFGHMGYFSDKNRSNFQRFFLGGTQIQQRQDFLNDNIDLRGFPGGRYSAISPVNDDNIQIGGTSYTKYTMELRYPAVSSEQLQLIPYVFMDAGNAYRELRDFDPFNVKRSVGVGARIFLPILGLVDISYGYRLDGIAPHAENSQGVRAGEWEFLFNIGAPF
;
A
#
# COMPACT_ATOMS: atom_id res chain seq x y z
N VAL A 1 -11.62 32.64 42.47
CA VAL A 1 -12.15 32.48 43.84
C VAL A 1 -11.56 31.19 44.33
N SER A 2 -10.47 31.35 44.95
CA SER A 2 -10.17 31.41 46.39
C SER A 2 -10.14 30.01 46.97
N THR A 3 -8.99 29.69 47.38
CA THR A 3 -8.33 29.63 48.70
C THR A 3 -8.33 28.21 49.23
N LEU A 4 -7.37 27.75 49.83
CA LEU A 4 -6.34 28.13 50.71
C LEU A 4 -5.92 26.91 51.53
N LYS A 5 -4.62 26.71 51.60
CA LYS A 5 -3.82 26.59 52.82
C LYS A 5 -3.71 25.23 53.50
N HIS A 6 -2.51 24.91 53.63
CA HIS A 6 -1.54 24.89 54.73
C HIS A 6 -1.50 23.52 55.42
N LEU A 7 -0.43 23.03 55.80
CA LEU A 7 0.82 23.32 56.41
C LEU A 7 1.21 22.14 57.32
N LEU A 8 2.35 21.76 57.42
CA LEU A 8 3.41 21.68 58.45
C LEU A 8 4.12 20.33 58.35
N LEU A 9 5.39 20.31 57.95
CA LEU A 9 6.63 20.71 58.68
C LEU A 9 6.83 19.92 59.98
N THR A 10 7.87 19.11 60.06
CA THR A 10 9.09 19.32 60.84
C THR A 10 9.87 18.00 60.93
N PHE A 11 11.08 17.98 60.45
CA PHE A 11 12.33 18.05 61.19
C PHE A 11 12.59 16.94 62.22
N PHE A 12 13.61 16.12 62.07
CA PHE A 12 14.79 16.14 62.93
C PHE A 12 15.95 15.30 62.40
N ILE A 13 17.07 15.93 62.41
CA ILE A 13 18.45 15.55 62.12
C ILE A 13 19.06 14.98 63.41
N ILE A 14 20.22 14.29 63.23
CA ILE A 14 21.36 14.06 64.16
C ILE A 14 21.56 12.63 64.64
N SER A 15 22.57 12.00 64.09
CA SER A 15 23.98 11.91 64.47
C SER A 15 24.34 10.86 65.50
N PHE A 16 25.21 10.05 65.02
CA PHE A 16 26.48 9.62 65.70
C PHE A 16 26.51 8.74 66.92
N VAL A 17 27.40 7.71 66.81
CA VAL A 17 28.32 7.19 67.81
C VAL A 17 27.85 5.99 68.65
N GLY A 18 28.67 4.95 68.54
CA GLY A 18 29.12 4.18 69.69
C GLY A 18 28.78 2.68 69.68
N LEU A 19 29.74 1.90 69.35
CA LEU A 19 29.98 0.55 69.93
C LEU A 19 29.91 0.59 71.42
N PRO A 20 29.61 -0.50 72.17
CA PRO A 20 30.41 -1.69 72.11
C PRO A 20 29.72 -3.06 72.39
N PHE A 21 30.44 -4.11 72.02
CA PHE A 21 30.55 -5.44 72.60
C PHE A 21 29.63 -5.81 73.75
N TRP A 22 28.96 -6.96 73.57
CA TRP A 22 28.83 -7.92 74.70
C TRP A 22 28.89 -9.36 74.16
N GLN A 23 29.86 -10.06 74.59
CA GLN A 23 30.03 -11.52 74.51
C GLN A 23 28.99 -12.20 75.40
N SER A 24 28.44 -13.27 74.95
CA SER A 24 28.03 -14.38 75.80
C SER A 24 28.39 -15.68 75.09
N THR A 25 29.30 -16.35 75.71
CA THR A 25 29.78 -17.69 75.47
C THR A 25 28.71 -18.70 75.76
N HIS A 26 28.48 -19.61 74.81
CA HIS A 26 28.10 -21.00 75.04
C HIS A 26 28.95 -21.87 74.18
N ALA A 27 29.88 -22.56 74.83
CA ALA A 27 30.65 -23.66 74.29
C ALA A 27 29.71 -24.86 74.13
N GLN A 28 29.62 -25.43 72.95
CA GLN A 28 29.32 -26.84 72.76
C GLN A 28 30.28 -27.41 71.75
N ASP A 29 30.84 -28.55 72.18
CA ASP A 29 31.83 -29.34 71.47
C ASP A 29 31.67 -29.42 69.96
N THR A 30 32.61 -28.84 69.26
CA THR A 30 32.79 -29.18 67.86
C THR A 30 34.08 -30.02 67.79
N GLN A 31 33.89 -31.30 67.49
CA GLN A 31 34.98 -32.11 66.95
C GLN A 31 35.61 -31.35 65.76
N SER A 32 36.91 -31.12 65.90
CA SER A 32 37.72 -30.55 64.83
C SER A 32 37.71 -31.51 63.64
N ILE A 33 36.97 -31.23 62.65
CA ILE A 33 37.20 -31.81 61.35
C ILE A 33 38.49 -31.14 60.85
N GLN A 34 39.57 -31.88 60.82
CA GLN A 34 40.77 -31.46 60.09
C GLN A 34 40.37 -31.32 58.61
N ILE A 35 40.31 -30.07 58.11
CA ILE A 35 40.32 -29.80 56.68
C ILE A 35 41.74 -30.14 56.25
N GLU A 36 41.94 -31.33 55.69
CA GLU A 36 43.12 -31.68 54.92
C GLU A 36 43.26 -30.69 53.74
N ASP A 37 44.43 -30.08 53.68
CA ASP A 37 44.83 -29.18 52.56
C ASP A 37 44.63 -29.94 51.22
N PRO A 38 43.79 -29.46 50.27
CA PRO A 38 43.45 -30.19 49.01
C PRO A 38 44.68 -30.34 48.05
N THR A 39 45.82 -29.76 48.38
CA THR A 39 46.99 -29.76 47.50
C THR A 39 47.93 -30.95 47.61
N GLN A 40 47.67 -31.95 48.50
CA GLN A 40 48.52 -33.10 48.67
C GLN A 40 47.86 -34.49 48.58
N THR A 41 46.68 -34.58 47.97
CA THR A 41 46.11 -35.91 47.75
C THR A 41 46.72 -36.51 46.46
N LEU A 42 47.66 -37.42 46.60
CA LEU A 42 48.20 -38.19 45.49
C LEU A 42 47.04 -38.89 44.77
N ALA A 43 46.92 -38.62 43.49
CA ALA A 43 45.92 -39.23 42.60
C ALA A 43 46.03 -40.79 42.74
N ARG A 44 44.93 -41.42 43.09
CA ARG A 44 44.79 -42.86 43.18
C ARG A 44 43.83 -43.40 42.16
N GLN A 45 44.14 -44.56 41.60
CA GLN A 45 43.26 -45.21 40.63
C GLN A 45 42.19 -46.06 41.40
N PHE A 46 40.95 -45.90 40.96
CA PHE A 46 39.82 -46.60 41.48
C PHE A 46 39.01 -47.25 40.36
N GLU A 47 38.52 -48.42 40.56
CA GLU A 47 37.58 -49.09 39.63
C GLU A 47 36.14 -48.74 40.02
N ILE A 48 35.35 -48.29 39.05
CA ILE A 48 33.93 -47.97 39.24
C ILE A 48 33.16 -49.32 39.42
N ARG A 49 32.71 -49.61 40.61
CA ARG A 49 31.94 -50.83 40.93
C ARG A 49 30.44 -50.61 40.94
N GLY A 50 30.01 -49.35 40.98
CA GLY A 50 28.61 -48.96 40.89
C GLY A 50 28.47 -47.53 40.41
N LEU A 51 27.47 -47.29 39.63
CA LEU A 51 27.13 -45.99 39.08
C LEU A 51 25.63 -45.79 39.16
N THR A 52 25.20 -44.74 39.88
CA THR A 52 23.74 -44.44 40.08
C THR A 52 23.50 -42.95 39.77
N ILE A 53 22.30 -42.64 39.38
CA ILE A 53 21.82 -41.25 39.23
C ILE A 53 20.63 -41.00 40.15
N SER A 54 20.68 -39.90 40.87
CA SER A 54 19.57 -39.43 41.71
C SER A 54 19.15 -38.00 41.31
N GLY A 55 17.94 -37.63 41.65
CA GLY A 55 17.37 -36.33 41.33
C GLY A 55 16.75 -36.21 39.93
N LEU A 56 16.64 -37.30 39.17
CA LEU A 56 16.04 -37.34 37.85
C LEU A 56 14.51 -37.45 37.97
N GLN A 57 13.80 -36.56 37.29
CA GLN A 57 12.29 -36.55 37.31
C GLN A 57 11.69 -37.04 35.98
N THR A 58 12.32 -36.68 34.84
CA THR A 58 11.73 -36.91 33.51
C THR A 58 12.65 -37.61 32.52
N GLY A 59 13.93 -37.71 32.79
CA GLY A 59 14.97 -38.25 31.89
C GLY A 59 15.08 -39.79 31.93
N ARG A 60 15.73 -40.41 30.91
CA ARG A 60 16.11 -41.81 30.89
C ARG A 60 17.49 -41.97 31.54
N GLU A 61 17.55 -42.64 32.67
CA GLU A 61 18.76 -42.88 33.42
C GLU A 61 19.88 -43.44 32.55
N THR A 62 19.61 -44.46 31.72
CA THR A 62 20.59 -45.05 30.81
C THR A 62 21.18 -44.06 29.78
N PHE A 63 20.43 -43.07 29.30
CA PHE A 63 20.94 -42.07 28.39
C PHE A 63 21.95 -41.14 29.08
N LEU A 64 21.66 -40.79 30.32
CA LEU A 64 22.53 -39.86 31.08
C LEU A 64 23.77 -40.54 31.58
N LEU A 65 23.70 -41.81 32.00
CA LEU A 65 24.85 -42.60 32.34
C LEU A 65 25.82 -42.68 31.14
N ASN A 66 25.32 -42.99 29.95
CA ASN A 66 26.11 -43.00 28.71
C ASN A 66 26.70 -41.65 28.38
N THR A 67 25.96 -40.56 28.60
CA THR A 67 26.38 -39.19 28.32
C THR A 67 27.46 -38.72 29.30
N SER A 68 27.45 -39.22 30.54
CA SER A 68 28.48 -38.88 31.53
C SER A 68 29.88 -39.36 31.12
N GLY A 69 29.96 -40.38 30.25
CA GLY A 69 31.22 -41.02 29.87
C GLY A 69 31.87 -41.88 30.94
N LEU A 70 31.13 -42.14 32.03
CA LEU A 70 31.56 -43.06 33.09
C LEU A 70 30.82 -44.39 32.96
N ASN A 71 31.52 -45.52 33.05
CA ASN A 71 30.91 -46.87 33.00
C ASN A 71 31.41 -47.70 34.16
N VAL A 72 30.55 -48.62 34.59
CA VAL A 72 30.92 -49.64 35.59
C VAL A 72 32.02 -50.53 35.00
N GLY A 73 33.11 -50.66 35.70
CA GLY A 73 34.31 -51.37 35.29
C GLY A 73 35.46 -50.46 34.79
N ASP A 74 35.18 -49.19 34.56
CA ASP A 74 36.21 -48.24 34.18
C ASP A 74 37.14 -47.88 35.34
N THR A 75 38.42 -47.71 35.08
CA THR A 75 39.40 -47.23 36.05
C THR A 75 39.54 -45.71 35.94
N ILE A 76 39.23 -45.01 37.01
CA ILE A 76 39.33 -43.56 37.07
C ILE A 76 40.34 -43.14 38.15
N GLU A 77 40.91 -41.96 37.91
CA GLU A 77 41.82 -41.32 38.87
C GLU A 77 41.08 -40.27 39.69
N ILE A 78 41.18 -40.36 41.03
CA ILE A 78 40.57 -39.44 41.97
C ILE A 78 41.65 -38.89 42.93
N PRO A 79 41.87 -37.58 43.00
CA PRO A 79 41.41 -36.54 42.06
C PRO A 79 42.00 -36.71 40.66
N GLY A 80 41.21 -36.45 39.66
CA GLY A 80 41.55 -36.58 38.24
C GLY A 80 40.49 -35.90 37.31
N GLU A 81 40.71 -35.92 36.00
CA GLU A 81 39.91 -35.26 34.99
C GLU A 81 38.58 -35.97 34.66
N SER A 82 38.44 -37.26 35.01
CA SER A 82 37.26 -38.05 34.63
C SER A 82 35.97 -37.49 35.20
N ILE A 83 35.95 -37.13 36.48
CA ILE A 83 34.74 -36.55 37.15
C ILE A 83 34.41 -35.15 36.61
N PRO A 84 35.35 -34.18 36.53
CA PRO A 84 35.13 -32.91 35.90
C PRO A 84 34.62 -33.01 34.45
N ASN A 85 35.15 -33.98 33.67
CA ASN A 85 34.69 -34.20 32.30
C ASN A 85 33.24 -34.69 32.24
N ALA A 86 32.88 -35.64 33.09
CA ALA A 86 31.50 -36.13 33.20
C ALA A 86 30.55 -34.99 33.56
N ILE A 87 30.91 -34.17 34.54
CA ILE A 87 30.10 -32.98 34.89
C ILE A 87 29.96 -32.05 33.69
N ARG A 88 31.05 -31.72 32.99
CA ARG A 88 31.04 -30.87 31.80
C ARG A 88 30.15 -31.44 30.66
N GLN A 89 30.20 -32.75 30.44
CA GLN A 89 29.39 -33.43 29.42
C GLN A 89 27.91 -33.37 29.76
N LEU A 90 27.52 -33.63 31.02
CA LEU A 90 26.14 -33.52 31.47
C LEU A 90 25.63 -32.09 31.39
N PHE A 91 26.42 -31.08 31.80
CA PHE A 91 26.03 -29.68 31.66
C PHE A 91 25.86 -29.23 30.18
N ARG A 92 26.69 -29.76 29.25
CA ARG A 92 26.58 -29.46 27.82
C ARG A 92 25.24 -29.90 27.21
N THR A 93 24.54 -30.86 27.84
CA THR A 93 23.20 -31.27 27.38
C THR A 93 22.17 -30.14 27.56
N GLY A 94 22.45 -29.16 28.44
CA GLY A 94 21.51 -28.09 28.77
C GLY A 94 20.28 -28.54 29.57
N LEU A 95 20.28 -29.79 30.04
CA LEU A 95 19.09 -30.38 30.72
C LEU A 95 19.12 -30.13 32.23
N PHE A 96 20.25 -29.75 32.79
CA PHE A 96 20.45 -29.64 34.24
C PHE A 96 20.78 -28.22 34.68
N SER A 97 20.22 -27.85 35.84
CA SER A 97 20.58 -26.64 36.57
C SER A 97 21.77 -26.85 37.48
N ASP A 98 21.92 -28.07 38.00
CA ASP A 98 23.05 -28.49 38.82
C ASP A 98 23.41 -29.96 38.57
N VAL A 99 24.72 -30.26 38.66
CA VAL A 99 25.26 -31.63 38.55
C VAL A 99 26.36 -31.78 39.57
N GLN A 100 26.17 -32.66 40.53
CA GLN A 100 27.13 -33.01 41.52
C GLN A 100 27.47 -34.49 41.36
N ILE A 101 28.77 -34.84 41.54
CA ILE A 101 29.23 -36.21 41.53
C ILE A 101 29.86 -36.50 42.88
N VAL A 102 29.23 -37.42 43.60
CA VAL A 102 29.69 -37.91 44.89
C VAL A 102 30.27 -39.32 44.70
N HIS A 103 31.32 -39.62 45.39
CA HIS A 103 31.92 -40.96 45.36
C HIS A 103 32.07 -41.55 46.76
N GLU A 104 31.78 -42.84 46.89
CA GLU A 104 31.93 -43.59 48.08
C GLU A 104 32.86 -44.81 47.83
N ARG A 105 33.77 -45.07 48.74
CA ARG A 105 34.70 -46.18 48.58
C ARG A 105 34.05 -47.49 48.97
N VAL A 106 34.13 -48.52 48.09
CA VAL A 106 33.53 -49.80 48.25
C VAL A 106 34.61 -50.91 48.15
N GLY A 107 35.06 -51.41 49.26
CA GLY A 107 36.00 -52.54 49.35
C GLY A 107 37.24 -52.43 48.46
N GLY A 108 38.45 -52.35 49.04
CA GLY A 108 39.73 -52.32 48.31
C GLY A 108 39.88 -51.07 47.42
N ASN A 109 40.12 -51.26 46.11
CA ASN A 109 40.26 -50.17 45.13
C ASN A 109 38.94 -49.82 44.38
N GLY A 110 37.77 -50.19 44.85
CA GLY A 110 36.50 -49.93 44.24
C GLY A 110 35.90 -48.60 44.70
N VAL A 111 35.11 -47.96 43.80
CA VAL A 111 34.35 -46.76 44.09
C VAL A 111 32.94 -46.89 43.54
N HIS A 112 31.97 -46.48 44.33
CA HIS A 112 30.59 -46.22 43.87
C HIS A 112 30.47 -44.74 43.59
N ILE A 113 29.96 -44.38 42.40
CA ILE A 113 29.72 -43.03 41.98
C ILE A 113 28.25 -42.78 41.95
N GLU A 114 27.83 -41.74 42.64
CA GLU A 114 26.44 -41.23 42.55
C GLU A 114 26.47 -39.87 41.83
N ILE A 115 25.74 -39.77 40.72
CA ILE A 115 25.56 -38.53 39.98
C ILE A 115 24.23 -37.93 40.47
N ILE A 116 24.29 -36.79 41.15
CA ILE A 116 23.14 -36.08 41.65
C ILE A 116 22.85 -34.96 40.67
N VAL A 117 21.67 -34.98 40.05
CA VAL A 117 21.32 -33.97 39.03
C VAL A 117 20.04 -33.23 39.48
N GLN A 118 20.04 -31.95 39.12
CA GLN A 118 18.84 -31.13 39.22
C GLN A 118 18.42 -30.74 37.82
N GLU A 119 17.26 -31.25 37.36
CA GLU A 119 16.75 -30.98 36.02
C GLU A 119 16.32 -29.51 35.88
N GLN A 120 16.61 -28.90 34.71
CA GLN A 120 16.03 -27.62 34.34
C GLN A 120 14.51 -27.78 34.13
N PRO A 121 13.69 -26.84 34.59
CA PRO A 121 12.25 -26.86 34.33
C PRO A 121 11.98 -26.76 32.83
N ARG A 122 10.91 -27.38 32.38
CA ARG A 122 10.47 -27.38 30.98
C ARG A 122 9.30 -26.45 30.80
N LEU A 123 9.30 -25.69 29.72
CA LEU A 123 8.22 -24.79 29.39
C LEU A 123 6.90 -25.57 29.13
N ALA A 124 5.86 -25.33 29.93
CA ALA A 124 4.52 -25.85 29.70
C ALA A 124 3.78 -24.92 28.72
N SER A 125 3.69 -23.65 29.06
CA SER A 125 3.09 -22.57 28.29
C SER A 125 3.72 -21.23 28.68
N TYR A 126 3.40 -20.18 27.89
CA TYR A 126 3.76 -18.83 28.30
C TYR A 126 2.65 -17.84 27.95
N GLU A 127 2.53 -16.82 28.78
CA GLU A 127 1.61 -15.72 28.58
C GLU A 127 2.36 -14.37 28.52
N ILE A 128 1.83 -13.45 27.71
CA ILE A 128 2.33 -12.07 27.60
C ILE A 128 1.25 -11.14 28.11
N VAL A 129 1.54 -10.41 29.19
CA VAL A 129 0.61 -9.50 29.86
C VAL A 129 1.12 -8.07 29.76
N GLY A 130 0.22 -7.08 29.70
CA GLY A 130 0.53 -5.64 29.66
C GLY A 130 0.36 -5.01 28.28
N PRO A 131 1.07 -5.43 27.23
CA PRO A 131 1.01 -4.78 25.92
C PRO A 131 -0.34 -4.91 25.20
N LYS A 132 -0.57 -4.07 24.19
CA LYS A 132 -1.74 -4.14 23.30
C LYS A 132 -1.79 -5.47 22.55
N ARG A 133 -3.01 -5.92 22.20
CA ARG A 133 -3.25 -7.22 21.55
C ARG A 133 -2.41 -7.43 20.26
N SER A 134 -2.23 -6.39 19.45
CA SER A 134 -1.38 -6.45 18.24
C SER A 134 0.07 -6.75 18.60
N HIS A 135 0.66 -6.00 19.54
CA HIS A 135 2.03 -6.20 19.98
C HIS A 135 2.24 -7.58 20.61
N ARG A 136 1.25 -8.10 21.36
CA ARG A 136 1.35 -9.45 21.96
C ARG A 136 1.41 -10.54 20.90
N ARG A 137 0.67 -10.38 19.80
CA ARG A 137 0.70 -11.34 18.69
C ARG A 137 2.05 -11.32 17.99
N ASP A 138 2.51 -10.14 17.57
CA ASP A 138 3.76 -9.96 16.85
C ASP A 138 4.96 -10.42 17.70
N LEU A 139 4.97 -10.06 19.00
CA LEU A 139 6.01 -10.47 19.95
C LEU A 139 6.05 -11.98 20.20
N ARG A 140 4.89 -12.65 20.10
CA ARG A 140 4.81 -14.11 20.26
C ARG A 140 5.56 -14.81 19.12
N ASP A 141 5.45 -14.29 17.92
CA ASP A 141 6.11 -14.83 16.75
C ASP A 141 7.64 -14.62 16.84
N GLU A 142 8.10 -13.49 17.41
CA GLU A 142 9.53 -13.19 17.59
C GLU A 142 10.18 -13.97 18.74
N LEU A 143 9.44 -14.20 19.84
CA LEU A 143 9.98 -14.94 20.98
C LEU A 143 10.26 -16.41 20.65
N ASN A 144 9.52 -16.99 19.72
CA ASN A 144 9.67 -18.36 19.22
C ASN A 144 9.95 -19.40 20.33
N LEU A 145 9.28 -19.25 21.48
CA LEU A 145 9.40 -20.17 22.60
C LEU A 145 8.52 -21.39 22.37
N ILE A 146 9.14 -22.58 22.36
CA ILE A 146 8.48 -23.83 22.05
C ILE A 146 8.20 -24.60 23.34
N PRO A 147 6.93 -24.98 23.64
CA PRO A 147 6.61 -25.83 24.79
C PRO A 147 7.43 -27.13 24.77
N GLY A 148 7.89 -27.55 25.94
CA GLY A 148 8.72 -28.76 26.14
C GLY A 148 10.23 -28.50 26.17
N PHE A 149 10.71 -27.32 25.74
CA PHE A 149 12.11 -26.97 25.86
C PHE A 149 12.50 -26.54 27.29
N ALA A 150 13.76 -26.71 27.65
CA ALA A 150 14.27 -26.35 28.97
C ALA A 150 14.30 -24.81 29.14
N VAL A 151 13.77 -24.34 30.27
CA VAL A 151 13.76 -22.92 30.64
C VAL A 151 15.04 -22.61 31.42
N THR A 152 16.11 -22.35 30.67
CA THR A 152 17.40 -21.99 31.25
C THR A 152 17.46 -20.47 31.52
N ARG A 153 18.42 -20.06 32.33
CA ARG A 153 18.73 -18.62 32.54
C ARG A 153 19.01 -17.93 31.21
N SER A 154 19.71 -18.60 30.29
CA SER A 154 20.03 -18.06 28.97
C SER A 154 18.76 -17.81 28.16
N VAL A 155 17.80 -18.73 28.19
CA VAL A 155 16.51 -18.59 27.47
C VAL A 155 15.72 -17.38 28.03
N ARG A 156 15.70 -17.21 29.35
CA ARG A 156 15.04 -16.06 29.99
C ARG A 156 15.67 -14.73 29.61
N GLU A 157 16.99 -14.67 29.67
CA GLU A 157 17.75 -13.46 29.31
C GLU A 157 17.64 -13.15 27.81
N GLN A 158 17.58 -14.17 26.96
CA GLN A 158 17.37 -13.98 25.52
C GLN A 158 15.94 -13.48 25.25
N ALA A 159 14.94 -14.06 25.91
CA ALA A 159 13.56 -13.59 25.81
C ALA A 159 13.45 -12.12 26.24
N LYS A 160 14.06 -11.75 27.38
CA LYS A 160 14.09 -10.37 27.85
C LYS A 160 14.72 -9.42 26.81
N ARG A 161 15.88 -9.78 26.24
CA ARG A 161 16.53 -8.98 25.19
C ARG A 161 15.69 -8.87 23.93
N THR A 162 15.00 -9.93 23.53
CA THR A 162 14.09 -9.92 22.38
C THR A 162 12.92 -8.98 22.63
N ILE A 163 12.32 -9.02 23.84
CA ILE A 163 11.26 -8.10 24.24
C ILE A 163 11.75 -6.65 24.23
N ASP A 164 12.90 -6.36 24.84
CA ASP A 164 13.48 -5.02 24.88
C ASP A 164 13.76 -4.49 23.47
N ARG A 165 14.34 -5.33 22.59
CA ARG A 165 14.59 -4.96 21.19
C ARG A 165 13.27 -4.66 20.46
N PHE A 166 12.29 -5.56 20.55
CA PHE A 166 10.97 -5.40 19.90
C PHE A 166 10.29 -4.08 20.28
N PHE A 167 10.30 -3.73 21.56
CA PHE A 167 9.68 -2.47 21.99
C PHE A 167 10.53 -1.26 21.66
N ARG A 168 11.86 -1.37 21.69
CA ARG A 168 12.77 -0.30 21.28
C ARG A 168 12.60 0.06 19.81
N GLU A 169 12.47 -0.94 18.92
CA GLU A 169 12.17 -0.76 17.51
C GLU A 169 10.83 -0.05 17.29
N LYS A 170 9.88 -0.22 18.22
CA LYS A 170 8.59 0.48 18.20
C LYS A 170 8.58 1.83 18.94
N GLY A 171 9.76 2.29 19.40
CA GLY A 171 9.96 3.60 20.03
C GLY A 171 9.72 3.65 21.54
N PHE A 172 9.66 2.50 22.19
CA PHE A 172 9.55 2.41 23.65
C PHE A 172 10.93 2.12 24.26
N TRP A 173 11.51 3.08 24.95
CA TRP A 173 12.89 2.98 25.47
C TRP A 173 13.01 2.50 26.90
N TYR A 174 11.96 2.66 27.68
CA TYR A 174 11.90 2.30 29.10
C TYR A 174 10.95 1.13 29.32
N THR A 175 11.10 0.09 28.49
CA THR A 175 10.32 -1.12 28.67
C THR A 175 10.80 -1.87 29.90
N ASP A 176 9.91 -2.10 30.84
CA ASP A 176 10.18 -2.96 32.00
C ASP A 176 9.61 -4.36 31.75
N VAL A 177 10.43 -5.37 32.01
CA VAL A 177 10.07 -6.77 31.75
C VAL A 177 10.34 -7.59 33.00
N GLU A 178 9.28 -8.04 33.61
CA GLU A 178 9.30 -8.98 34.72
C GLU A 178 8.90 -10.37 34.21
N ILE A 179 9.71 -11.39 34.50
CA ILE A 179 9.43 -12.77 34.12
C ILE A 179 9.05 -13.52 35.40
N ILE A 180 7.78 -13.93 35.46
CA ILE A 180 7.26 -14.72 36.55
C ILE A 180 7.23 -16.17 36.10
N GLU A 181 7.80 -17.06 36.91
CA GLU A 181 7.88 -18.49 36.67
C GLU A 181 7.02 -19.23 37.71
N GLU A 182 6.00 -19.88 37.25
CA GLU A 182 5.10 -20.67 38.11
C GLU A 182 5.18 -22.17 37.79
N LEU A 183 5.40 -23.01 38.81
CA LEU A 183 5.45 -24.43 38.61
C LEU A 183 4.03 -24.99 38.40
N THR A 184 3.78 -25.51 37.21
CA THR A 184 2.45 -26.01 36.81
C THR A 184 2.25 -27.47 37.28
N ASP A 185 3.31 -28.26 37.29
CA ASP A 185 3.29 -29.68 37.66
C ASP A 185 4.63 -30.10 38.28
N GLU A 186 4.61 -30.34 39.57
CA GLU A 186 5.78 -30.78 40.32
C GLU A 186 6.31 -32.16 39.86
N THR A 187 5.43 -33.02 39.36
CA THR A 187 5.80 -34.39 38.96
C THR A 187 6.51 -34.44 37.62
N THR A 188 6.28 -33.45 36.74
CA THR A 188 6.89 -33.36 35.40
C THR A 188 7.85 -32.20 35.23
N ASN A 189 8.17 -31.45 36.31
CA ASN A 189 9.01 -30.30 36.34
C ASN A 189 8.71 -29.30 35.20
N ARG A 190 7.42 -28.95 35.07
CA ARG A 190 6.93 -28.02 34.04
C ARG A 190 6.56 -26.69 34.66
N VAL A 191 6.98 -25.62 33.95
CA VAL A 191 6.71 -24.24 34.37
C VAL A 191 5.94 -23.48 33.32
N GLU A 192 5.10 -22.59 33.76
CA GLU A 192 4.50 -21.54 32.96
C GLU A 192 5.29 -20.24 33.17
N LEU A 193 5.61 -19.57 32.04
CA LEU A 193 6.27 -18.27 32.07
C LEU A 193 5.25 -17.16 31.79
N THR A 194 5.12 -16.22 32.70
CA THR A 194 4.34 -14.99 32.47
C THR A 194 5.31 -13.84 32.27
N PHE A 195 5.30 -13.27 31.06
CA PHE A 195 6.01 -12.04 30.73
C PHE A 195 5.12 -10.84 31.03
N ASN A 196 5.32 -10.24 32.17
CA ASN A 196 4.65 -9.01 32.56
C ASN A 196 5.46 -7.84 32.02
N ILE A 197 4.92 -7.15 31.01
CA ILE A 197 5.63 -6.14 30.22
C ILE A 197 4.92 -4.80 30.36
N ASP A 198 5.60 -3.83 30.91
CA ASP A 198 5.22 -2.43 30.81
C ASP A 198 6.07 -1.76 29.71
N PRO A 199 5.50 -1.47 28.53
CA PRO A 199 6.24 -0.81 27.47
C PRO A 199 6.68 0.61 27.82
N GLY A 200 6.07 1.25 28.81
CA GLY A 200 6.24 2.66 29.09
C GLY A 200 5.67 3.60 28.03
N GLU A 201 6.14 4.84 28.04
CA GLU A 201 5.75 5.84 27.04
C GLU A 201 6.71 5.84 25.85
N ARG A 202 6.17 6.21 24.67
CA ARG A 202 7.00 6.40 23.47
C ARG A 202 7.78 7.68 23.56
N ILE A 203 9.07 7.60 23.30
CA ILE A 203 9.95 8.76 23.32
C ILE A 203 9.91 9.47 21.97
N LYS A 204 9.84 10.80 22.01
CA LYS A 204 9.79 11.68 20.85
C LYS A 204 11.16 12.24 20.52
N VAL A 205 11.45 12.39 19.22
CA VAL A 205 12.65 13.08 18.76
C VAL A 205 12.52 14.59 19.04
N ARG A 206 13.43 15.12 19.85
CA ARG A 206 13.45 16.54 20.23
C ARG A 206 14.34 17.35 19.31
N GLU A 207 15.54 16.86 19.06
CA GLU A 207 16.54 17.60 18.30
C GLU A 207 17.42 16.67 17.48
N ILE A 208 17.80 17.13 16.30
CA ILE A 208 18.77 16.50 15.43
C ILE A 208 19.82 17.56 15.11
N ASN A 209 21.03 17.37 15.57
CA ASN A 209 22.14 18.30 15.42
C ASN A 209 23.20 17.71 14.49
N PHE A 210 23.70 18.57 13.60
CA PHE A 210 24.77 18.20 12.67
C PHE A 210 25.99 19.05 12.95
N HIS A 211 27.17 18.44 12.79
CA HIS A 211 28.48 19.08 12.96
C HIS A 211 29.35 18.72 11.74
N GLY A 212 30.18 19.66 11.30
CA GLY A 212 31.05 19.46 10.13
C GLY A 212 30.34 19.64 8.78
N ASN A 213 29.06 20.01 8.77
CA ASN A 213 28.29 20.29 7.57
C ASN A 213 28.47 21.76 7.10
N GLU A 214 29.40 21.98 6.16
CA GLU A 214 29.67 23.31 5.60
C GLU A 214 28.79 23.62 4.38
N GLN A 215 28.44 22.61 3.57
CA GLN A 215 27.70 22.78 2.30
C GLN A 215 26.18 22.80 2.48
N PHE A 216 25.66 22.04 3.39
CA PHE A 216 24.24 22.00 3.64
C PHE A 216 23.87 22.49 5.04
N SER A 217 22.83 23.30 5.11
CA SER A 217 22.30 23.75 6.40
C SER A 217 21.67 22.60 7.15
N ASP A 218 21.73 22.61 8.48
CA ASP A 218 21.04 21.66 9.37
C ASP A 218 19.55 21.50 9.02
N ARG A 219 18.89 22.59 8.58
CA ARG A 219 17.49 22.53 8.16
C ARG A 219 17.30 21.62 6.96
N LYS A 220 18.20 21.65 5.99
CA LYS A 220 18.18 20.79 4.82
C LYS A 220 18.45 19.36 5.21
N LEU A 221 19.49 19.07 6.00
CA LEU A 221 19.83 17.75 6.47
C LEU A 221 18.71 17.12 7.32
N ARG A 222 18.09 17.90 8.23
CA ARG A 222 16.91 17.46 8.98
C ARG A 222 15.70 17.13 8.10
N SER A 223 15.62 17.69 6.90
CA SER A 223 14.52 17.35 5.98
C SER A 223 14.65 15.97 5.37
N GLU A 224 15.86 15.43 5.29
CA GLU A 224 16.14 14.10 4.75
C GLU A 224 15.71 12.97 5.70
N PHE A 225 15.59 13.24 7.00
CA PHE A 225 14.89 12.34 7.93
C PHE A 225 13.38 12.36 7.60
N SER A 226 12.99 11.60 6.56
CA SER A 226 11.64 11.66 5.97
C SER A 226 10.57 11.16 6.95
N THR A 227 10.86 10.12 7.69
CA THR A 227 10.00 9.40 8.63
C THR A 227 10.01 10.02 10.02
N ILE A 228 11.17 10.47 10.49
CA ILE A 228 11.35 11.11 11.80
C ILE A 228 11.32 12.63 11.63
N LYS A 229 10.43 13.30 12.34
CA LYS A 229 10.40 14.78 12.39
C LYS A 229 10.45 15.24 13.82
N GLN A 230 11.18 16.34 14.09
CA GLN A 230 11.17 17.00 15.40
C GLN A 230 9.76 17.34 15.84
N ASP A 231 9.45 17.12 17.11
CA ASP A 231 8.15 17.46 17.72
C ASP A 231 7.92 18.98 17.70
N ARG A 232 6.91 19.41 16.90
CA ARG A 232 6.48 20.81 16.83
C ARG A 232 4.96 20.85 16.80
N TRP A 233 4.36 21.77 17.56
CA TRP A 233 2.93 21.87 17.82
C TRP A 233 2.02 21.94 16.57
N TRP A 234 2.55 22.33 15.39
CA TRP A 234 1.78 22.37 14.12
C TRP A 234 1.90 21.13 13.26
N ARG A 235 2.66 20.10 13.68
CA ARG A 235 2.88 18.87 12.94
C ARG A 235 2.01 17.73 13.46
N ILE A 236 0.68 17.92 13.49
CA ILE A 236 -0.29 17.00 14.11
C ILE A 236 -0.36 15.62 13.44
N PHE A 237 0.02 15.51 12.16
CA PHE A 237 -0.13 14.28 11.37
C PHE A 237 1.18 13.55 11.05
N LYS A 238 2.32 13.94 11.62
CA LYS A 238 3.61 13.30 11.36
C LYS A 238 4.07 12.48 12.56
N ARG A 239 4.73 11.33 12.29
CA ARG A 239 5.37 10.54 13.34
C ARG A 239 6.51 11.36 13.97
N HIS A 240 6.56 11.39 15.29
CA HIS A 240 7.61 12.04 16.08
C HIS A 240 8.31 11.04 16.99
N VAL A 241 8.10 9.75 16.75
CA VAL A 241 8.61 8.64 17.56
C VAL A 241 9.90 8.17 16.95
N PHE A 242 10.91 7.94 17.77
CA PHE A 242 12.18 7.35 17.35
C PHE A 242 12.03 5.86 17.14
N THR A 243 12.54 5.37 15.99
CA THR A 243 12.84 3.97 15.75
C THR A 243 14.26 3.88 15.19
N GLN A 244 14.93 2.77 15.43
CA GLN A 244 16.32 2.58 14.95
C GLN A 244 16.36 2.54 13.43
N GLU A 245 15.41 1.85 12.81
CA GLU A 245 15.28 1.75 11.36
C GLU A 245 15.08 3.11 10.68
N ASP A 246 14.15 3.94 11.22
CA ASP A 246 13.91 5.29 10.72
C ASP A 246 15.14 6.20 10.87
N TYR A 247 15.97 5.96 11.91
CA TYR A 247 17.22 6.70 12.12
C TYR A 247 18.27 6.33 11.08
N GLU A 248 18.49 5.03 10.86
CA GLU A 248 19.43 4.52 9.86
C GLU A 248 19.04 4.96 8.46
N GLU A 249 17.76 4.87 8.10
CA GLU A 249 17.21 5.44 6.86
C GLU A 249 17.51 6.95 6.75
N GLY A 250 17.32 7.69 7.83
CA GLY A 250 17.59 9.12 7.86
C GLY A 250 19.05 9.46 7.62
N ILE A 251 19.98 8.71 8.22
CA ILE A 251 21.44 8.85 7.99
C ILE A 251 21.76 8.54 6.54
N GLU A 252 21.28 7.43 5.99
CA GLU A 252 21.57 7.07 4.59
C GLU A 252 21.01 8.10 3.61
N ASN A 253 19.81 8.65 3.86
CA ASN A 253 19.26 9.75 3.05
C ASN A 253 20.13 11.01 3.11
N VAL A 254 20.72 11.32 4.26
CA VAL A 254 21.68 12.44 4.41
C VAL A 254 22.94 12.16 3.60
N LEU A 255 23.54 10.97 3.72
CA LEU A 255 24.72 10.59 2.96
C LEU A 255 24.43 10.61 1.45
N GLN A 256 23.27 10.08 1.04
CA GLN A 256 22.84 10.11 -0.36
C GLN A 256 22.66 11.53 -0.90
N LEU A 257 22.12 12.45 -0.10
CA LEU A 257 22.04 13.86 -0.48
C LEU A 257 23.44 14.44 -0.79
N TYR A 258 24.45 14.13 0.01
CA TYR A 258 25.82 14.57 -0.24
C TYR A 258 26.39 13.94 -1.52
N ARG A 259 26.24 12.61 -1.69
CA ARG A 259 26.71 11.88 -2.88
C ARG A 259 26.04 12.39 -4.16
N ASP A 260 24.74 12.75 -4.08
CA ASP A 260 24.01 13.34 -5.20
C ASP A 260 24.45 14.76 -5.55
N ASN A 261 25.18 15.40 -4.66
CA ASN A 261 25.78 16.73 -4.87
C ASN A 261 27.30 16.67 -5.02
N GLY A 262 27.86 15.52 -5.35
CA GLY A 262 29.25 15.32 -5.71
C GLY A 262 30.20 15.02 -4.56
N PHE A 263 29.73 14.91 -3.34
CA PHE A 263 30.56 14.59 -2.18
C PHE A 263 30.65 13.07 -1.99
N ARG A 264 31.40 12.43 -2.85
CA ARG A 264 31.46 10.97 -2.93
C ARG A 264 32.07 10.32 -1.67
N ASP A 265 33.05 10.99 -1.04
CA ASP A 265 33.78 10.48 0.11
C ASP A 265 33.12 10.86 1.45
N VAL A 266 31.89 11.35 1.42
CA VAL A 266 31.14 11.71 2.63
C VAL A 266 31.01 10.52 3.58
N ARG A 267 31.26 10.75 4.85
CA ARG A 267 31.09 9.75 5.91
C ARG A 267 30.67 10.36 7.24
N VAL A 268 29.98 9.58 8.02
CA VAL A 268 29.72 9.90 9.42
C VAL A 268 30.94 9.50 10.24
N LEU A 269 31.55 10.46 10.93
CA LEU A 269 32.70 10.21 11.81
C LEU A 269 32.25 9.70 13.16
N GLU A 270 31.21 10.32 13.69
CA GLU A 270 30.64 9.97 15.00
C GLU A 270 29.16 10.27 14.99
N ASP A 271 28.37 9.34 15.50
CA ASP A 271 26.97 9.54 15.78
C ASP A 271 26.65 9.15 17.23
N SER A 272 25.88 9.96 17.89
CA SER A 272 25.39 9.67 19.24
C SER A 272 23.90 9.90 19.33
N VAL A 273 23.22 8.88 19.86
CA VAL A 273 21.78 8.90 20.14
C VAL A 273 21.63 8.77 21.66
N TYR A 274 21.13 9.80 22.30
CA TYR A 274 20.95 9.79 23.74
C TYR A 274 19.59 10.35 24.15
N VAL A 275 19.15 9.95 25.32
CA VAL A 275 17.91 10.42 25.94
C VAL A 275 18.27 11.39 27.06
N ASP A 276 17.67 12.56 27.03
CA ASP A 276 17.85 13.58 28.06
C ASP A 276 16.49 14.13 28.50
N ASP A 277 16.37 14.42 29.80
CA ASP A 277 15.19 15.04 30.41
C ASP A 277 15.35 16.56 30.44
N TRP A 278 15.24 17.19 29.30
CA TRP A 278 15.27 18.66 29.24
C TRP A 278 13.87 19.22 29.44
N ARG A 279 13.70 20.00 30.48
CA ARG A 279 12.43 20.63 30.91
C ARG A 279 11.33 19.65 31.33
N ASN A 280 11.68 18.60 32.07
CA ASN A 280 10.77 17.55 32.55
C ASN A 280 10.02 16.83 31.41
N LYS A 281 10.68 16.60 30.28
CA LYS A 281 10.13 15.78 29.17
C LYS A 281 11.24 14.99 28.54
N ASP A 282 11.21 13.69 28.71
CA ASP A 282 12.12 12.76 28.04
C ASP A 282 12.08 12.94 26.52
N GLY A 283 13.22 12.99 25.89
CA GLY A 283 13.36 13.10 24.45
C GLY A 283 14.66 12.53 23.93
N VAL A 284 14.62 12.11 22.67
CA VAL A 284 15.81 11.63 21.97
C VAL A 284 16.47 12.80 21.25
N TYR A 285 17.78 12.88 21.41
CA TYR A 285 18.66 13.86 20.79
C TYR A 285 19.68 13.13 19.92
N PHE A 286 19.91 13.64 18.72
CA PHE A 286 20.92 13.13 17.80
C PHE A 286 22.03 14.16 17.65
N ASN A 287 23.28 13.75 17.81
CA ASN A 287 24.45 14.52 17.40
C ASN A 287 25.20 13.71 16.36
N ILE A 288 25.29 14.23 15.15
CA ILE A 288 25.87 13.58 14.00
C ILE A 288 27.00 14.43 13.46
N THR A 289 28.21 13.89 13.47
CA THR A 289 29.40 14.56 12.92
C THR A 289 29.71 14.00 11.54
N ILE A 290 29.71 14.87 10.53
CA ILE A 290 29.93 14.51 9.12
C ILE A 290 31.28 15.06 8.67
N GLU A 291 32.01 14.25 7.90
CA GLU A 291 33.13 14.66 7.08
C GLU A 291 32.66 14.65 5.62
N GLU A 292 32.56 15.84 5.00
CA GLU A 292 31.97 15.99 3.66
C GLU A 292 32.89 15.50 2.54
N GLY A 293 34.19 15.66 2.70
CA GLY A 293 35.17 15.40 1.63
C GLY A 293 35.12 16.45 0.50
N PRO A 294 35.88 16.26 -0.59
CA PRO A 294 35.88 17.17 -1.74
C PRO A 294 34.63 16.96 -2.61
N GLN A 295 34.19 18.02 -3.31
CA GLN A 295 33.14 17.93 -4.31
C GLN A 295 33.70 17.50 -5.66
N TYR A 296 33.30 16.32 -6.14
CA TYR A 296 33.77 15.76 -7.41
C TYR A 296 33.02 16.26 -8.63
N ARG A 297 33.74 16.48 -9.75
CA ARG A 297 33.19 16.82 -11.04
C ARG A 297 33.69 15.88 -12.13
N ILE A 298 32.84 15.61 -13.10
CA ILE A 298 33.18 14.74 -14.23
C ILE A 298 34.10 15.51 -15.20
N ARG A 299 35.29 15.00 -15.42
CA ARG A 299 36.27 15.55 -16.34
C ARG A 299 36.19 14.90 -17.72
N ASN A 300 36.11 13.57 -17.77
CA ASN A 300 36.03 12.82 -19.02
C ASN A 300 35.11 11.60 -18.87
N ILE A 301 34.51 11.19 -19.98
CA ILE A 301 33.70 9.97 -20.10
C ILE A 301 34.17 9.29 -21.37
N ASP A 302 34.63 8.05 -21.24
CA ASP A 302 35.10 7.21 -22.33
C ASP A 302 34.39 5.86 -22.32
N TRP A 303 34.19 5.29 -23.52
CA TRP A 303 33.51 4.02 -23.73
C TRP A 303 34.45 3.05 -24.45
N GLU A 304 34.54 1.82 -23.98
CA GLU A 304 35.36 0.77 -24.56
C GLU A 304 34.54 -0.50 -24.75
N GLY A 305 34.67 -1.17 -25.93
CA GLY A 305 33.99 -2.43 -26.20
C GLY A 305 32.58 -2.31 -26.82
N ASN A 306 32.06 -1.11 -26.99
CA ASN A 306 30.75 -0.86 -27.59
C ASN A 306 30.85 -0.94 -29.13
N THR A 307 30.06 -1.83 -29.76
CA THR A 307 29.98 -1.99 -31.22
C THR A 307 28.61 -1.66 -31.79
N VAL A 308 27.56 -1.76 -30.97
CA VAL A 308 26.15 -1.53 -31.36
C VAL A 308 25.78 -0.06 -31.33
N TYR A 309 26.24 0.68 -30.34
CA TYR A 309 25.97 2.12 -30.16
C TYR A 309 27.28 2.90 -30.19
N THR A 310 27.23 4.13 -30.73
CA THR A 310 28.40 5.02 -30.72
C THR A 310 28.59 5.68 -29.35
N ASP A 311 29.81 6.13 -29.06
CA ASP A 311 30.14 6.84 -27.82
C ASP A 311 29.26 8.06 -27.59
N GLU A 312 28.91 8.78 -28.68
CA GLU A 312 28.05 9.95 -28.61
C GLU A 312 26.62 9.55 -28.19
N GLN A 313 26.09 8.43 -28.72
CA GLN A 313 24.76 7.93 -28.36
C GLN A 313 24.72 7.49 -26.89
N LEU A 314 25.73 6.75 -26.45
CA LEU A 314 25.84 6.28 -25.07
C LEU A 314 26.00 7.48 -24.11
N THR A 315 26.84 8.44 -24.42
CA THR A 315 27.03 9.65 -23.61
C THR A 315 25.76 10.48 -23.53
N GLN A 316 25.01 10.61 -24.64
CA GLN A 316 23.72 11.32 -24.64
C GLN A 316 22.68 10.64 -23.72
N ILE A 317 22.61 9.30 -23.73
CA ILE A 317 21.68 8.53 -22.87
C ILE A 317 22.15 8.58 -21.42
N PHE A 318 23.45 8.42 -21.19
CA PHE A 318 24.05 8.56 -19.86
C PHE A 318 23.84 9.95 -19.26
N GLY A 319 23.75 10.99 -20.11
CA GLY A 319 23.20 12.29 -19.76
C GLY A 319 24.04 13.10 -18.77
N PHE A 320 25.34 12.88 -18.72
CA PHE A 320 26.29 13.72 -18.00
C PHE A 320 27.16 14.54 -18.97
N GLU A 321 27.46 15.76 -18.55
CA GLU A 321 28.33 16.67 -19.32
C GLU A 321 29.69 16.85 -18.63
N LYS A 322 30.72 17.17 -19.43
CA LYS A 322 32.05 17.52 -18.89
C LYS A 322 31.97 18.77 -18.01
N GLY A 323 32.50 18.66 -16.77
CA GLY A 323 32.44 19.73 -15.77
C GLY A 323 31.20 19.67 -14.88
N GLU A 324 30.22 18.78 -15.15
CA GLU A 324 29.07 18.60 -14.31
C GLU A 324 29.47 17.99 -12.95
N VAL A 325 28.78 18.38 -11.89
CA VAL A 325 28.95 17.79 -10.56
C VAL A 325 28.50 16.35 -10.60
N PHE A 326 29.30 15.46 -10.05
CA PHE A 326 28.93 14.04 -9.93
C PHE A 326 27.67 13.89 -9.09
N ASN A 327 26.75 13.06 -9.55
CA ASN A 327 25.52 12.72 -8.83
C ASN A 327 25.36 11.19 -8.86
N GLU A 328 25.45 10.54 -7.70
CA GLU A 328 25.46 9.08 -7.60
C GLU A 328 24.13 8.47 -8.05
N THR A 329 23.01 9.00 -7.58
CA THR A 329 21.68 8.51 -7.99
C THR A 329 21.46 8.65 -9.49
N LYS A 330 21.85 9.79 -10.11
CA LYS A 330 21.77 9.99 -11.54
C LYS A 330 22.69 9.04 -12.30
N PHE A 331 23.89 8.79 -11.77
CA PHE A 331 24.88 7.86 -12.33
C PHE A 331 24.30 6.43 -12.38
N ASP A 332 23.85 5.93 -11.25
CA ASP A 332 23.32 4.57 -11.15
C ASP A 332 22.04 4.39 -11.97
N GLN A 333 21.12 5.35 -11.91
CA GLN A 333 19.88 5.29 -12.69
C GLN A 333 20.11 5.36 -14.18
N ASN A 334 21.03 6.19 -14.66
CA ASN A 334 21.31 6.31 -16.09
C ASN A 334 22.16 5.15 -16.62
N LEU A 335 22.85 4.45 -15.74
CA LEU A 335 23.58 3.24 -16.06
C LEU A 335 22.67 2.01 -15.99
N ASN A 336 21.84 1.90 -14.94
CA ASN A 336 21.09 0.69 -14.61
C ASN A 336 19.63 1.02 -14.23
N TYR A 337 18.68 0.45 -14.96
CA TYR A 337 17.29 0.26 -14.55
C TYR A 337 16.51 1.51 -14.15
N LYS A 338 16.61 2.54 -14.95
CA LYS A 338 15.77 3.73 -14.79
C LYS A 338 14.28 3.38 -15.00
N GLN A 339 13.40 3.99 -14.23
CA GLN A 339 11.96 3.71 -14.30
C GLN A 339 11.32 3.88 -15.69
N ASN A 340 11.89 4.76 -16.53
CA ASN A 340 11.43 4.98 -17.90
C ASN A 340 12.18 4.15 -18.94
N GLU A 341 13.05 3.20 -18.49
CA GLU A 341 13.89 2.34 -19.34
C GLU A 341 14.83 3.11 -20.30
N GLN A 342 15.13 4.38 -19.97
CA GLN A 342 16.08 5.23 -20.71
C GLN A 342 17.42 5.25 -19.99
N ASP A 343 18.05 4.10 -19.87
CA ASP A 343 19.37 3.86 -19.30
C ASP A 343 20.18 2.92 -20.19
N ILE A 344 21.49 2.90 -19.97
CA ILE A 344 22.43 2.14 -20.83
C ILE A 344 22.10 0.65 -20.83
N ARG A 345 21.89 0.02 -19.66
CA ARG A 345 21.60 -1.40 -19.57
C ARG A 345 20.29 -1.76 -20.26
N SER A 346 19.22 -1.00 -19.99
CA SER A 346 17.91 -1.23 -20.61
C SER A 346 17.97 -1.07 -22.14
N LEU A 347 18.81 -0.15 -22.65
CA LEU A 347 19.01 0.05 -24.07
C LEU A 347 19.50 -1.23 -24.77
N TYR A 348 20.49 -1.91 -24.20
CA TYR A 348 21.01 -3.17 -24.73
C TYR A 348 20.07 -4.34 -24.46
N GLU A 349 19.55 -4.48 -23.25
CA GLU A 349 18.65 -5.57 -22.88
C GLU A 349 17.33 -5.56 -23.67
N ASN A 350 16.86 -4.39 -24.12
CA ASN A 350 15.63 -4.29 -24.92
C ASN A 350 15.78 -4.77 -26.36
N ILE A 351 17.00 -4.86 -26.87
CA ILE A 351 17.30 -5.38 -28.21
C ILE A 351 17.95 -6.77 -28.19
N GLY A 352 17.93 -7.42 -27.02
CA GLY A 352 18.30 -8.83 -26.89
C GLY A 352 19.62 -9.13 -26.19
N TYR A 353 20.42 -8.18 -25.82
CA TYR A 353 21.71 -8.38 -25.18
C TYR A 353 21.54 -8.71 -23.69
N LEU A 354 21.00 -9.88 -23.38
CA LEU A 354 20.78 -10.36 -22.01
C LEU A 354 22.08 -10.49 -21.21
N PHE A 355 23.15 -10.89 -21.86
CA PHE A 355 24.46 -11.12 -21.24
C PHE A 355 25.33 -9.87 -21.18
N PHE A 356 24.76 -8.72 -21.58
CA PHE A 356 25.41 -7.42 -21.52
C PHE A 356 25.95 -7.12 -20.12
N SER A 357 27.18 -6.70 -20.06
CA SER A 357 27.83 -6.27 -18.84
C SER A 357 28.56 -4.96 -19.07
N ILE A 358 28.51 -4.08 -18.08
CA ILE A 358 29.20 -2.78 -18.09
C ILE A 358 29.91 -2.55 -16.78
N TYR A 359 31.17 -2.21 -16.85
CA TYR A 359 32.05 -2.00 -15.70
C TYR A 359 32.59 -0.57 -15.71
N PRO A 360 32.08 0.31 -14.80
CA PRO A 360 32.63 1.64 -14.67
C PRO A 360 33.96 1.64 -13.94
N ASN A 361 35.01 2.13 -14.57
CA ASN A 361 36.29 2.46 -13.94
C ASN A 361 36.34 3.97 -13.68
N ILE A 362 36.34 4.37 -12.41
CA ILE A 362 36.29 5.78 -11.99
C ILE A 362 37.63 6.15 -11.37
N GLU A 363 38.40 6.96 -12.07
CA GLU A 363 39.70 7.45 -11.60
C GLU A 363 39.59 8.89 -11.10
N THR A 364 40.15 9.13 -9.90
CA THR A 364 40.26 10.48 -9.35
C THR A 364 41.51 11.16 -9.86
N VAL A 365 41.35 12.30 -10.49
CA VAL A 365 42.44 13.10 -11.06
C VAL A 365 42.45 14.50 -10.42
N LYS A 366 43.61 14.98 -10.04
CA LYS A 366 43.82 16.30 -9.41
C LYS A 366 42.97 16.57 -8.16
N GLY A 367 42.59 15.52 -7.43
CA GLY A 367 41.94 15.61 -6.12
C GLY A 367 40.41 15.85 -6.12
N ASP A 368 39.82 16.40 -7.21
CA ASP A 368 38.40 16.75 -7.28
C ASP A 368 37.72 16.42 -8.63
N SER A 369 38.47 15.85 -9.56
CA SER A 369 37.97 15.54 -10.92
C SER A 369 37.93 14.04 -11.14
N LEU A 370 36.88 13.55 -11.83
CA LEU A 370 36.68 12.15 -12.17
C LEU A 370 36.82 11.92 -13.67
N ASP A 371 37.63 10.96 -14.04
CA ASP A 371 37.61 10.31 -15.35
C ASP A 371 36.88 9.00 -15.22
N ILE A 372 35.91 8.78 -16.08
CA ILE A 372 35.07 7.59 -16.06
C ILE A 372 35.26 6.86 -17.38
N THR A 373 35.77 5.63 -17.32
CA THR A 373 35.88 4.74 -18.48
C THR A 373 34.93 3.57 -18.26
N PHE A 374 34.02 3.38 -19.20
CA PHE A 374 33.10 2.24 -19.17
C PHE A 374 33.61 1.13 -20.08
N GLU A 375 33.92 -0.01 -19.48
CA GLU A 375 34.23 -1.23 -20.22
C GLU A 375 32.94 -2.01 -20.46
N ILE A 376 32.56 -2.17 -21.74
CA ILE A 376 31.34 -2.81 -22.18
C ILE A 376 31.67 -4.18 -22.76
N VAL A 377 30.93 -5.19 -22.34
CA VAL A 377 30.91 -6.53 -22.93
C VAL A 377 29.50 -6.77 -23.43
N GLU A 378 29.32 -6.68 -24.78
CA GLU A 378 27.98 -6.77 -25.39
C GLU A 378 27.45 -8.21 -25.42
N ASP A 379 28.38 -9.19 -25.76
CA ASP A 379 28.04 -10.60 -25.92
C ASP A 379 27.03 -10.85 -27.08
N GLU A 380 26.35 -11.97 -27.10
CA GLU A 380 25.42 -12.35 -28.16
C GLU A 380 23.96 -12.03 -27.82
N ILE A 381 23.15 -11.86 -28.90
CA ILE A 381 21.70 -11.63 -28.74
C ILE A 381 21.03 -12.92 -28.27
N ALA A 382 20.32 -12.83 -27.14
CA ALA A 382 19.59 -13.96 -26.59
C ALA A 382 18.16 -14.05 -27.16
N THR A 383 17.67 -15.26 -27.34
CA THR A 383 16.30 -15.57 -27.71
C THR A 383 15.56 -16.27 -26.57
N ILE A 384 14.27 -16.01 -26.44
CA ILE A 384 13.43 -16.66 -25.44
C ILE A 384 13.16 -18.10 -25.88
N ARG A 385 13.67 -19.08 -25.14
CA ARG A 385 13.46 -20.49 -25.41
C ARG A 385 12.10 -20.96 -24.88
N ARG A 386 11.78 -20.64 -23.65
CA ARG A 386 10.56 -21.06 -22.98
C ARG A 386 10.05 -19.98 -22.04
N VAL A 387 8.71 -19.86 -21.95
CA VAL A 387 8.04 -19.06 -20.95
C VAL A 387 7.10 -19.96 -20.16
N SER A 388 7.32 -20.05 -18.87
CA SER A 388 6.51 -20.82 -17.91
C SER A 388 6.05 -19.94 -16.76
N PHE A 389 5.06 -20.39 -16.04
CA PHE A 389 4.53 -19.69 -14.86
C PHE A 389 4.00 -20.71 -13.85
N THR A 390 4.02 -20.31 -12.59
CA THR A 390 3.54 -21.09 -11.44
C THR A 390 2.75 -20.22 -10.49
N GLY A 391 1.92 -20.83 -9.63
CA GLY A 391 1.17 -20.11 -8.60
C GLY A 391 -0.24 -19.68 -9.01
N ASN A 392 -0.64 -19.84 -10.27
CA ASN A 392 -1.99 -19.57 -10.76
C ASN A 392 -2.94 -20.73 -10.43
N THR A 393 -3.38 -20.84 -9.19
CA THR A 393 -4.17 -21.97 -8.69
C THR A 393 -5.64 -21.95 -9.12
N LYS A 394 -6.21 -20.75 -9.29
CA LYS A 394 -7.60 -20.51 -9.71
C LYS A 394 -7.67 -20.04 -11.16
N THR A 395 -6.76 -19.15 -11.55
CA THR A 395 -6.70 -18.55 -12.87
C THR A 395 -6.13 -19.54 -13.89
N HIS A 396 -6.82 -19.72 -14.99
CA HIS A 396 -6.40 -20.65 -16.06
C HIS A 396 -5.16 -20.12 -16.78
N ASP A 397 -4.33 -21.06 -17.25
CA ASP A 397 -3.09 -20.80 -17.97
C ASP A 397 -3.27 -19.86 -19.17
N ASP A 398 -4.36 -20.02 -19.90
CA ASP A 398 -4.69 -19.18 -21.06
C ASP A 398 -4.80 -17.69 -20.70
N VAL A 399 -5.29 -17.39 -19.50
CA VAL A 399 -5.44 -16.00 -19.02
C VAL A 399 -4.07 -15.37 -18.74
N VAL A 400 -3.17 -16.12 -18.10
CA VAL A 400 -1.80 -15.69 -17.86
C VAL A 400 -1.06 -15.55 -19.19
N ARG A 401 -1.05 -16.60 -20.01
CA ARG A 401 -0.29 -16.67 -21.27
C ARG A 401 -0.66 -15.57 -22.25
N ARG A 402 -1.94 -15.28 -22.42
CA ARG A 402 -2.42 -14.22 -23.34
C ARG A 402 -2.08 -12.80 -22.85
N THR A 403 -1.74 -12.65 -21.57
CA THR A 403 -1.38 -11.36 -20.98
C THR A 403 0.12 -11.08 -21.09
N LEU A 404 0.94 -12.13 -21.19
CA LEU A 404 2.39 -12.00 -21.33
C LEU A 404 2.77 -11.39 -22.68
N ARG A 405 3.82 -10.55 -22.67
CA ARG A 405 4.45 -9.96 -23.85
C ARG A 405 5.73 -10.68 -24.24
N THR A 406 6.16 -11.62 -23.42
CA THR A 406 7.28 -12.49 -23.69
C THR A 406 6.79 -13.74 -24.40
N VAL A 407 7.23 -13.96 -25.65
CA VAL A 407 6.79 -15.06 -26.49
C VAL A 407 7.99 -15.95 -26.81
N PRO A 408 7.88 -17.30 -26.65
CA PRO A 408 8.94 -18.20 -27.05
C PRO A 408 9.33 -18.04 -28.53
N GLY A 409 10.61 -18.02 -28.84
CA GLY A 409 11.16 -17.81 -30.17
C GLY A 409 11.42 -16.35 -30.56
N GLU A 410 10.96 -15.39 -29.75
CA GLU A 410 11.27 -13.97 -29.96
C GLU A 410 12.59 -13.59 -29.26
N THR A 411 13.19 -12.49 -29.71
CA THR A 411 14.36 -11.89 -29.07
C THR A 411 14.02 -11.47 -27.65
N TYR A 412 14.95 -11.72 -26.73
CA TYR A 412 14.81 -11.23 -25.36
C TYR A 412 14.62 -9.71 -25.34
N SER A 413 13.75 -9.25 -24.47
CA SER A 413 13.52 -7.83 -24.24
C SER A 413 13.08 -7.60 -22.79
N ARG A 414 13.87 -6.82 -22.08
CA ARG A 414 13.53 -6.43 -20.69
C ARG A 414 12.21 -5.67 -20.61
N SER A 415 11.98 -4.74 -21.54
CA SER A 415 10.73 -3.97 -21.58
C SER A 415 9.50 -4.86 -21.73
N ASN A 416 9.61 -5.97 -22.48
CA ASN A 416 8.53 -6.95 -22.60
C ASN A 416 8.28 -7.69 -21.28
N ILE A 417 9.31 -7.96 -20.48
CA ILE A 417 9.17 -8.56 -19.14
C ILE A 417 8.50 -7.58 -18.18
N VAL A 418 9.02 -6.36 -18.08
CA VAL A 418 8.45 -5.31 -17.21
C VAL A 418 6.99 -5.04 -17.59
N ARG A 419 6.72 -5.01 -18.89
CA ARG A 419 5.36 -4.84 -19.39
C ARG A 419 4.46 -6.03 -19.04
N SER A 420 4.96 -7.27 -19.15
CA SER A 420 4.22 -8.47 -18.75
C SER A 420 3.85 -8.43 -17.26
N ILE A 421 4.80 -8.05 -16.39
CA ILE A 421 4.55 -7.88 -14.94
C ILE A 421 3.45 -6.84 -14.71
N ARG A 422 3.54 -5.70 -15.37
CA ARG A 422 2.54 -4.62 -15.24
C ARG A 422 1.15 -5.07 -15.73
N GLU A 423 1.08 -5.73 -16.87
CA GLU A 423 -0.18 -6.21 -17.44
C GLU A 423 -0.80 -7.32 -16.58
N LEU A 424 0.00 -8.24 -16.02
CA LEU A 424 -0.47 -9.24 -15.06
C LEU A 424 -0.99 -8.58 -13.78
N GLY A 425 -0.27 -7.59 -13.23
CA GLY A 425 -0.68 -6.83 -12.06
C GLY A 425 -2.00 -6.07 -12.27
N THR A 426 -2.23 -5.52 -13.48
CA THR A 426 -3.49 -4.80 -13.79
C THR A 426 -4.71 -5.72 -13.88
N LEU A 427 -4.53 -7.03 -14.02
CA LEU A 427 -5.64 -7.98 -13.95
C LEU A 427 -6.30 -7.99 -12.56
N GLY A 428 -5.52 -7.70 -11.50
CA GLY A 428 -5.98 -7.74 -10.12
C GLY A 428 -6.18 -9.17 -9.57
N TYR A 429 -5.63 -10.18 -10.26
CA TYR A 429 -5.69 -11.59 -9.84
C TYR A 429 -4.46 -11.99 -9.05
N PHE A 430 -3.36 -11.27 -9.24
CA PHE A 430 -2.06 -11.53 -8.64
C PHE A 430 -1.62 -10.31 -7.83
N SER A 431 -0.94 -10.56 -6.71
CA SER A 431 -0.26 -9.50 -5.96
C SER A 431 0.86 -8.92 -6.84
N PRO A 432 0.88 -7.61 -7.11
CA PRO A 432 1.96 -7.01 -7.91
C PRO A 432 3.36 -7.29 -7.37
N GLU A 433 3.52 -7.36 -6.04
CA GLU A 433 4.77 -7.67 -5.35
C GLU A 433 5.14 -9.15 -5.46
N GLY A 434 4.14 -10.02 -5.66
CA GLY A 434 4.29 -11.47 -5.82
C GLY A 434 4.54 -11.91 -7.25
N ILE A 435 4.58 -10.99 -8.25
CA ILE A 435 4.91 -11.33 -9.64
C ILE A 435 6.41 -11.18 -9.83
N GLN A 436 7.14 -12.29 -9.72
CA GLN A 436 8.60 -12.31 -9.81
C GLN A 436 9.03 -13.16 -11.00
N PRO A 437 9.65 -12.54 -12.03
CA PRO A 437 10.27 -13.28 -13.11
C PRO A 437 11.60 -13.87 -12.66
N ASP A 438 11.78 -15.13 -12.86
CA ASP A 438 13.04 -15.85 -12.71
C ASP A 438 13.60 -16.14 -14.09
N LEU A 439 14.84 -15.75 -14.36
CA LEU A 439 15.52 -15.89 -15.62
C LEU A 439 16.58 -16.96 -15.49
N ASP A 440 16.50 -18.00 -16.32
CA ASP A 440 17.51 -19.04 -16.43
C ASP A 440 18.24 -18.88 -17.78
N PRO A 441 19.33 -18.10 -17.81
CA PRO A 441 20.07 -17.79 -19.02
C PRO A 441 21.04 -18.93 -19.40
N ASP A 442 20.97 -19.35 -20.63
CA ASP A 442 21.89 -20.32 -21.25
C ASP A 442 22.83 -19.58 -22.21
N ARG A 443 24.00 -19.23 -21.74
CA ARG A 443 25.00 -18.44 -22.49
C ARG A 443 25.59 -19.24 -23.66
N GLU A 444 25.72 -20.56 -23.55
CA GLU A 444 26.29 -21.37 -24.61
C GLU A 444 25.40 -21.40 -25.88
N ASN A 445 24.07 -21.38 -25.66
CA ASN A 445 23.09 -21.40 -26.73
C ASN A 445 22.47 -20.03 -27.01
N SER A 446 22.90 -18.98 -26.34
CA SER A 446 22.35 -17.63 -26.41
C SER A 446 20.82 -17.64 -26.26
N THR A 447 20.32 -18.38 -25.25
CA THR A 447 18.89 -18.49 -24.95
C THR A 447 18.56 -18.21 -23.50
N VAL A 448 17.27 -17.96 -23.22
CA VAL A 448 16.77 -17.76 -21.85
C VAL A 448 15.43 -18.46 -21.65
N ASP A 449 15.30 -19.16 -20.53
CA ASP A 449 14.02 -19.60 -20.02
C ASP A 449 13.50 -18.56 -19.02
N ILE A 450 12.21 -18.23 -19.10
CA ILE A 450 11.57 -17.27 -18.22
C ILE A 450 10.51 -17.99 -17.41
N LEU A 451 10.63 -17.98 -16.10
CA LEU A 451 9.62 -18.48 -15.17
C LEU A 451 8.99 -17.31 -14.41
N PHE A 452 7.70 -17.07 -14.59
CA PHE A 452 6.96 -16.13 -13.77
C PHE A 452 6.40 -16.85 -12.54
N ASN A 453 6.90 -16.51 -11.38
CA ASN A 453 6.31 -16.90 -10.11
C ASN A 453 5.18 -15.92 -9.80
N LEU A 454 3.97 -16.43 -9.60
CA LEU A 454 2.76 -15.66 -9.41
C LEU A 454 2.22 -15.93 -7.99
N ASP A 455 1.89 -14.88 -7.27
CA ASP A 455 1.17 -14.98 -6.00
C ASP A 455 -0.29 -14.57 -6.21
N GLU A 456 -1.17 -15.58 -6.29
CA GLU A 456 -2.57 -15.36 -6.58
C GLU A 456 -3.31 -14.83 -5.35
N THR A 457 -3.94 -13.67 -5.47
CA THR A 457 -4.71 -13.05 -4.40
C THR A 457 -5.86 -13.94 -3.96
N GLN A 458 -6.07 -14.08 -2.64
CA GLN A 458 -7.10 -14.97 -2.08
C GLN A 458 -8.53 -14.56 -2.43
N GLY A 459 -8.77 -13.29 -2.81
CA GLY A 459 -10.07 -12.76 -3.18
C GLY A 459 -9.94 -11.75 -4.32
N THR A 460 -10.33 -12.16 -5.53
CA THR A 460 -10.45 -11.27 -6.68
C THR A 460 -11.81 -10.58 -6.74
N ASP A 461 -12.77 -11.08 -5.95
CA ASP A 461 -14.15 -10.65 -5.96
C ASP A 461 -14.36 -9.53 -4.95
N ASN A 462 -15.02 -8.46 -5.39
CA ASN A 462 -15.31 -7.30 -4.56
C ASN A 462 -16.79 -7.24 -4.22
N PHE A 463 -17.08 -7.13 -2.95
CA PHE A 463 -18.40 -6.79 -2.47
C PHE A 463 -18.37 -5.34 -1.95
N GLU A 464 -19.01 -4.45 -2.70
CA GLU A 464 -19.12 -3.05 -2.35
C GLU A 464 -20.49 -2.79 -1.72
N PHE A 465 -20.49 -2.31 -0.51
CA PHE A 465 -21.69 -1.79 0.13
C PHE A 465 -21.46 -0.32 0.48
N SER A 466 -22.31 0.55 -0.05
CA SER A 466 -22.21 1.97 0.22
C SER A 466 -23.55 2.53 0.72
N GLY A 467 -23.43 3.45 1.66
CA GLY A 467 -24.57 4.18 2.19
C GLY A 467 -24.21 5.66 2.34
N GLY A 468 -25.13 6.53 2.04
CA GLY A 468 -24.92 7.97 2.11
C GLY A 468 -26.19 8.74 2.35
N PHE A 469 -26.05 10.05 2.55
CA PHE A 469 -27.15 10.96 2.68
C PHE A 469 -27.00 12.12 1.68
N GLY A 470 -27.88 12.16 0.68
CA GLY A 470 -27.88 13.16 -0.39
C GLY A 470 -28.67 14.46 -0.06
N GLY A 471 -28.76 14.80 1.23
CA GLY A 471 -29.48 15.98 1.67
C GLY A 471 -31.03 15.79 1.69
N ARG A 472 -31.76 16.87 1.96
CA ARG A 472 -33.24 16.81 2.10
C ARG A 472 -33.96 16.39 0.82
N GLN A 473 -33.37 16.61 -0.33
CA GLN A 473 -34.02 16.31 -1.63
C GLN A 473 -33.86 14.84 -2.01
N ILE A 474 -32.74 14.22 -1.68
CA ILE A 474 -32.40 12.86 -2.10
C ILE A 474 -32.68 11.85 -0.99
N GLY A 475 -32.40 12.21 0.26
CA GLY A 475 -32.54 11.33 1.42
C GLY A 475 -31.38 10.34 1.55
N VAL A 476 -31.65 9.17 2.15
CA VAL A 476 -30.68 8.09 2.33
C VAL A 476 -30.48 7.34 1.02
N ILE A 477 -29.24 7.10 0.65
CA ILE A 477 -28.82 6.33 -0.50
C ILE A 477 -28.22 5.03 0.02
N LEU A 478 -28.65 3.91 -0.52
CA LEU A 478 -28.06 2.60 -0.26
C LEU A 478 -27.70 1.97 -1.60
N ALA A 479 -26.47 1.49 -1.72
CA ALA A 479 -26.05 0.73 -2.88
C ALA A 479 -25.28 -0.52 -2.47
N ALA A 480 -25.50 -1.60 -3.18
CA ALA A 480 -24.76 -2.83 -3.08
C ALA A 480 -24.33 -3.25 -4.48
N ARG A 481 -23.06 -3.60 -4.62
CA ARG A 481 -22.52 -4.13 -5.88
C ARG A 481 -21.62 -5.32 -5.58
N VAL A 482 -21.76 -6.33 -6.39
CA VAL A 482 -20.89 -7.51 -6.36
C VAL A 482 -20.16 -7.59 -7.69
N ASN A 483 -18.85 -7.62 -7.66
CA ASN A 483 -17.99 -7.74 -8.82
C ASN A 483 -17.19 -9.04 -8.72
N PHE A 484 -17.41 -9.94 -9.67
CA PHE A 484 -16.63 -11.16 -9.86
C PHE A 484 -15.60 -10.87 -10.96
N ASN A 485 -14.34 -10.65 -10.60
CA ASN A 485 -13.34 -10.17 -11.54
C ASN A 485 -12.65 -11.28 -12.34
N ASN A 486 -12.65 -12.50 -11.87
CA ASN A 486 -12.07 -13.66 -12.54
C ASN A 486 -13.15 -14.73 -12.81
N PHE A 487 -14.32 -14.30 -13.24
CA PHE A 487 -15.46 -15.18 -13.47
C PHE A 487 -15.20 -16.15 -14.63
N SER A 488 -15.81 -17.34 -14.58
CA SER A 488 -15.81 -18.32 -15.66
C SER A 488 -17.24 -18.74 -15.99
N PHE A 489 -17.75 -18.25 -17.10
CA PHE A 489 -19.07 -18.62 -17.61
C PHE A 489 -19.14 -20.13 -17.96
N ARG A 490 -18.04 -20.69 -18.46
CA ARG A 490 -17.96 -22.12 -18.80
C ARG A 490 -18.11 -23.00 -17.56
N ARG A 491 -17.38 -22.69 -16.49
CA ARG A 491 -17.42 -23.44 -15.23
C ARG A 491 -18.76 -23.39 -14.53
N MET A 492 -19.59 -22.40 -14.83
CA MET A 492 -20.94 -22.29 -14.26
C MET A 492 -21.81 -23.54 -14.57
N PHE A 493 -21.54 -24.21 -15.67
CA PHE A 493 -22.26 -25.40 -16.14
C PHE A 493 -21.49 -26.71 -15.92
N GLU A 494 -20.29 -26.65 -15.37
CA GLU A 494 -19.48 -27.83 -15.09
C GLU A 494 -19.80 -28.41 -13.70
N PRO A 495 -19.84 -29.75 -13.53
CA PRO A 495 -19.96 -30.38 -12.21
C PRO A 495 -18.81 -29.95 -11.28
N GLY A 496 -19.14 -29.38 -10.09
CA GLY A 496 -18.12 -28.88 -9.17
C GLY A 496 -17.48 -27.55 -9.54
N GLY A 497 -17.98 -26.84 -10.56
CA GLY A 497 -17.51 -25.51 -10.96
C GLY A 497 -17.80 -24.41 -9.92
N TRP A 498 -18.78 -24.63 -9.06
CA TRP A 498 -19.15 -23.72 -7.95
C TRP A 498 -18.30 -24.00 -6.68
N ARG A 499 -17.13 -23.30 -6.52
CA ARG A 499 -16.24 -23.44 -5.35
C ARG A 499 -15.59 -22.10 -4.95
N PRO A 500 -16.23 -21.21 -4.24
CA PRO A 500 -17.68 -21.01 -4.08
C PRO A 500 -18.33 -20.40 -5.32
N ILE A 501 -17.54 -19.77 -6.20
CA ILE A 501 -17.97 -19.08 -7.41
C ILE A 501 -17.18 -19.61 -8.61
N PRO A 502 -17.81 -19.81 -9.77
CA PRO A 502 -17.13 -20.21 -10.99
C PRO A 502 -16.07 -19.16 -11.38
N SER A 503 -14.79 -19.50 -11.36
CA SER A 503 -13.68 -18.58 -11.62
C SER A 503 -12.60 -19.22 -12.48
N GLY A 504 -11.74 -18.40 -13.11
CA GLY A 504 -10.53 -18.82 -13.80
C GLY A 504 -10.38 -18.32 -15.23
N ASP A 505 -11.44 -17.88 -15.93
CA ASP A 505 -11.38 -17.44 -17.33
C ASP A 505 -11.05 -15.95 -17.51
N GLY A 506 -10.92 -15.21 -16.38
CA GLY A 506 -10.65 -13.78 -16.43
C GLY A 506 -11.82 -12.92 -16.91
N GLN A 507 -13.03 -13.49 -16.97
CA GLN A 507 -14.25 -12.76 -17.27
C GLN A 507 -14.67 -11.89 -16.10
N ARG A 508 -15.44 -10.85 -16.36
CA ARG A 508 -15.98 -9.97 -15.31
C ARG A 508 -17.50 -10.04 -15.30
N LEU A 509 -18.07 -10.32 -14.14
CA LEU A 509 -19.51 -10.28 -13.90
C LEU A 509 -19.78 -9.30 -12.77
N SER A 510 -20.66 -8.32 -13.02
CA SER A 510 -21.05 -7.32 -12.02
C SER A 510 -22.57 -7.28 -11.87
N LEU A 511 -23.02 -7.31 -10.62
CA LEU A 511 -24.41 -7.15 -10.23
C LEU A 511 -24.52 -5.97 -9.27
N GLY A 512 -25.40 -5.05 -9.54
CA GLY A 512 -25.58 -3.85 -8.72
C GLY A 512 -27.03 -3.55 -8.41
N VAL A 513 -27.28 -3.09 -7.19
CA VAL A 513 -28.57 -2.58 -6.73
C VAL A 513 -28.31 -1.25 -6.04
N GLN A 514 -29.08 -0.22 -6.39
CA GLN A 514 -29.04 1.07 -5.71
C GLN A 514 -30.46 1.52 -5.41
N MET A 515 -30.68 2.01 -4.20
CA MET A 515 -31.97 2.52 -3.76
C MET A 515 -31.79 3.84 -3.02
N THR A 516 -32.76 4.75 -3.15
CA THR A 516 -32.82 5.96 -2.33
C THR A 516 -34.19 6.07 -1.64
N GLY A 517 -34.20 6.72 -0.49
CA GLY A 517 -35.41 6.85 0.36
C GLY A 517 -36.61 7.56 -0.27
N ARG A 518 -36.46 8.11 -1.48
CA ARG A 518 -37.54 8.79 -2.21
C ARG A 518 -37.98 8.08 -3.49
N GLY A 519 -37.88 6.76 -3.52
CA GLY A 519 -38.45 5.95 -4.58
C GLY A 519 -37.60 5.75 -5.81
N TYR A 520 -36.30 6.10 -5.79
CA TYR A 520 -35.37 5.70 -6.83
C TYR A 520 -34.84 4.28 -6.58
N GLN A 521 -34.89 3.46 -7.62
CA GLN A 521 -34.36 2.10 -7.64
C GLN A 521 -33.59 1.90 -8.95
N SER A 522 -32.42 1.28 -8.85
CA SER A 522 -31.64 0.91 -10.02
C SER A 522 -31.09 -0.50 -9.82
N TYR A 523 -31.28 -1.31 -10.83
CA TYR A 523 -30.74 -2.67 -10.91
C TYR A 523 -29.82 -2.73 -12.12
N SER A 524 -28.62 -3.25 -11.97
CA SER A 524 -27.65 -3.34 -13.05
C SER A 524 -27.00 -4.73 -13.12
N PHE A 525 -26.79 -5.17 -14.32
CA PHE A 525 -26.06 -6.37 -14.69
C PHE A 525 -25.03 -6.00 -15.74
N SER A 526 -23.80 -6.51 -15.61
CA SER A 526 -22.82 -6.43 -16.69
C SER A 526 -21.95 -7.68 -16.71
N PHE A 527 -21.68 -8.16 -17.89
CA PHE A 527 -20.76 -9.26 -18.16
C PHE A 527 -19.76 -8.83 -19.22
N THR A 528 -18.48 -9.14 -19.00
CA THR A 528 -17.41 -8.83 -19.98
C THR A 528 -16.52 -10.03 -20.17
N GLU A 529 -16.43 -10.50 -21.42
CA GLU A 529 -15.41 -11.41 -21.91
C GLU A 529 -14.25 -10.59 -22.50
N PRO A 530 -13.07 -10.54 -21.87
CA PRO A 530 -11.97 -9.69 -22.35
C PRO A 530 -11.30 -10.19 -23.63
N TRP A 531 -11.42 -11.50 -23.94
CA TRP A 531 -10.74 -12.15 -25.07
C TRP A 531 -11.69 -13.00 -25.89
N LEU A 532 -12.53 -12.36 -26.66
CA LEU A 532 -13.53 -13.03 -27.48
C LEU A 532 -12.87 -13.98 -28.49
N ARG A 533 -13.11 -15.29 -28.33
CA ARG A 533 -12.56 -16.35 -29.19
C ARG A 533 -11.01 -16.30 -29.27
N GLY A 534 -10.34 -16.03 -28.18
CA GLY A 534 -8.88 -15.99 -28.09
C GLY A 534 -8.22 -14.81 -28.82
N ARG A 535 -9.00 -13.75 -29.15
CA ARG A 535 -8.47 -12.51 -29.74
C ARG A 535 -8.55 -11.38 -28.69
N PRO A 536 -7.63 -10.39 -28.72
CA PRO A 536 -7.63 -9.25 -27.81
C PRO A 536 -8.77 -8.27 -28.14
N THR A 537 -9.98 -8.80 -28.17
CA THR A 537 -11.23 -8.06 -28.41
C THR A 537 -12.19 -8.40 -27.29
N SER A 538 -12.55 -7.43 -26.50
CA SER A 538 -13.52 -7.60 -25.42
C SER A 538 -14.95 -7.57 -25.96
N LEU A 539 -15.78 -8.48 -25.44
CA LEU A 539 -17.24 -8.44 -25.61
C LEU A 539 -17.87 -8.09 -24.26
N GLY A 540 -18.61 -7.00 -24.21
CA GLY A 540 -19.41 -6.62 -23.05
C GLY A 540 -20.91 -6.74 -23.34
N VAL A 541 -21.65 -7.24 -22.36
CA VAL A 541 -23.12 -7.24 -22.37
C VAL A 541 -23.57 -6.61 -21.07
N SER A 542 -24.46 -5.61 -21.14
CA SER A 542 -25.02 -5.01 -19.94
C SER A 542 -26.52 -4.83 -20.06
N ALA A 543 -27.20 -4.85 -18.92
CA ALA A 543 -28.61 -4.53 -18.78
C ALA A 543 -28.81 -3.74 -17.48
N SER A 544 -29.69 -2.75 -17.55
CA SER A 544 -30.10 -2.00 -16.35
C SER A 544 -31.57 -1.63 -16.41
N TYR A 545 -32.16 -1.59 -15.22
CA TYR A 545 -33.51 -1.08 -15.01
C TYR A 545 -33.43 0.02 -13.94
N ASN A 546 -33.88 1.21 -14.30
CA ASN A 546 -33.94 2.37 -13.44
C ASN A 546 -35.41 2.81 -13.28
N TYR A 547 -35.82 3.00 -12.07
CA TYR A 547 -37.15 3.44 -11.71
C TYR A 547 -37.07 4.59 -10.72
N ILE A 548 -37.88 5.62 -10.95
CA ILE A 548 -38.06 6.71 -9.98
C ILE A 548 -39.54 7.09 -9.90
N ASN A 549 -40.03 7.15 -8.69
CA ASN A 549 -41.34 7.69 -8.39
C ASN A 549 -41.15 8.97 -7.58
N TYR A 550 -41.54 10.09 -8.16
CA TYR A 550 -41.47 11.40 -7.52
C TYR A 550 -42.51 11.59 -6.43
N GLY A 551 -43.49 10.66 -6.36
CA GLY A 551 -44.46 10.56 -5.29
C GLY A 551 -45.30 11.82 -5.11
N ARG A 552 -46.35 11.69 -4.36
CA ARG A 552 -47.10 12.83 -3.86
C ARG A 552 -46.25 13.68 -2.94
N GLN A 553 -45.57 14.70 -3.44
CA GLN A 553 -45.02 15.71 -2.55
C GLN A 553 -46.16 16.38 -1.80
N PRO A 554 -46.17 16.45 -0.48
CA PRO A 554 -47.11 17.29 0.22
C PRO A 554 -46.77 18.73 -0.17
N SER A 555 -47.50 19.27 -1.13
CA SER A 555 -47.43 20.68 -1.44
C SER A 555 -48.09 21.44 -0.30
N TYR A 556 -47.31 22.14 0.48
CA TYR A 556 -47.78 23.05 1.52
C TYR A 556 -48.67 24.19 0.98
N TYR A 557 -48.80 24.28 -0.34
CA TYR A 557 -49.50 25.40 -1.00
C TYR A 557 -50.69 25.02 -1.93
N ASN A 558 -51.02 23.74 -2.09
CA ASN A 558 -52.15 23.36 -2.96
C ASN A 558 -53.27 22.67 -2.17
N PHE A 559 -54.23 23.43 -1.81
CA PHE A 559 -55.54 22.93 -1.38
C PHE A 559 -56.26 22.28 -2.57
N GLY A 560 -56.38 20.95 -2.57
CA GLY A 560 -57.46 20.27 -3.27
C GLY A 560 -57.23 19.72 -4.67
N PHE A 561 -56.01 19.74 -5.22
CA PHE A 561 -55.72 19.07 -6.49
C PHE A 561 -54.80 17.85 -6.24
N GLU A 562 -55.27 16.65 -6.60
CA GLU A 562 -54.39 15.46 -6.67
C GLU A 562 -53.35 15.73 -7.74
N GLN A 563 -52.07 15.79 -7.36
CA GLN A 563 -50.98 15.81 -8.33
C GLN A 563 -50.91 14.42 -8.99
N PRO A 564 -50.75 14.33 -10.31
CA PRO A 564 -50.60 13.07 -10.99
C PRO A 564 -49.35 12.35 -10.45
N ASP A 565 -49.46 11.04 -10.41
CA ASP A 565 -48.35 10.15 -10.03
C ASP A 565 -47.22 10.31 -11.06
N ARG A 566 -46.13 11.00 -10.73
CA ARG A 566 -44.99 11.22 -11.61
C ARG A 566 -44.03 10.09 -11.45
N ARG A 567 -43.85 9.30 -12.50
CA ARG A 567 -42.86 8.23 -12.51
C ARG A 567 -42.09 8.13 -13.81
N ASN A 568 -40.85 7.77 -13.74
CA ASN A 568 -39.99 7.50 -14.88
C ASN A 568 -39.39 6.10 -14.74
N GLU A 569 -39.36 5.38 -15.82
CA GLU A 569 -38.75 4.07 -15.94
C GLU A 569 -37.79 4.05 -17.15
N LEU A 570 -36.66 3.44 -17.02
CA LEU A 570 -35.72 3.20 -18.11
C LEU A 570 -35.23 1.77 -18.04
N PHE A 571 -35.53 1.01 -19.04
CA PHE A 571 -34.84 -0.24 -19.32
C PHE A 571 -33.77 0.01 -20.39
N SER A 572 -32.51 -0.33 -20.07
CA SER A 572 -31.38 -0.18 -20.98
C SER A 572 -30.64 -1.52 -21.13
N THR A 573 -30.35 -1.89 -22.36
CA THR A 573 -29.44 -3.01 -22.62
C THR A 573 -28.43 -2.60 -23.67
N SER A 574 -27.18 -3.11 -23.53
CA SER A 574 -26.13 -2.83 -24.51
C SER A 574 -25.22 -4.01 -24.76
N VAL A 575 -24.72 -4.06 -25.99
CA VAL A 575 -23.64 -4.97 -26.41
C VAL A 575 -22.49 -4.12 -26.89
N SER A 576 -21.29 -4.37 -26.35
CA SER A 576 -20.08 -3.63 -26.69
C SER A 576 -18.96 -4.54 -27.18
N LEU A 577 -18.21 -4.06 -28.15
CA LEU A 577 -16.98 -4.65 -28.64
C LEU A 577 -15.85 -3.64 -28.42
N GLY A 578 -14.82 -4.04 -27.68
CA GLY A 578 -13.66 -3.21 -27.37
C GLY A 578 -12.37 -3.85 -27.87
N ARG A 579 -11.46 -3.02 -28.35
CA ARG A 579 -10.16 -3.47 -28.85
C ARG A 579 -9.09 -2.44 -28.58
N ARG A 580 -7.90 -2.90 -28.14
CA ARG A 580 -6.70 -2.06 -28.12
C ARG A 580 -6.15 -1.92 -29.55
N LEU A 581 -5.69 -0.73 -29.89
CA LEU A 581 -5.04 -0.44 -31.17
C LEU A 581 -3.51 -0.43 -30.95
N ASN A 582 -2.77 -0.85 -31.97
CA ASN A 582 -1.29 -0.82 -31.97
C ASN A 582 -0.73 0.41 -32.72
N TRP A 583 -1.60 1.22 -33.29
CA TRP A 583 -1.25 2.42 -34.03
C TRP A 583 -2.26 3.53 -33.70
N PRO A 584 -1.86 4.78 -33.48
CA PRO A 584 -0.49 5.37 -33.57
C PRO A 584 0.44 4.92 -32.42
N ASP A 585 -0.09 4.59 -31.27
CA ASP A 585 0.59 3.97 -30.13
C ASP A 585 -0.36 2.96 -29.43
N ASP A 586 0.14 2.22 -28.49
CA ASP A 586 -0.62 1.17 -27.81
C ASP A 586 -1.43 1.65 -26.58
N TYR A 587 -1.50 2.97 -26.38
CA TYR A 587 -2.42 3.60 -25.43
C TYR A 587 -3.82 3.80 -26.01
N PHE A 588 -4.01 3.63 -27.32
CA PHE A 588 -5.29 3.77 -27.98
C PHE A 588 -6.18 2.54 -27.80
N THR A 589 -7.44 2.79 -27.45
CA THR A 589 -8.51 1.79 -27.45
C THR A 589 -9.66 2.25 -28.32
N GLN A 590 -10.28 1.31 -28.99
CA GLN A 590 -11.50 1.51 -29.78
C GLN A 590 -12.63 0.71 -29.14
N ARG A 591 -13.81 1.32 -29.04
CA ARG A 591 -15.02 0.67 -28.53
C ARG A 591 -16.20 0.95 -29.46
N LEU A 592 -16.99 -0.08 -29.74
CA LEU A 592 -18.25 0.02 -30.45
C LEU A 592 -19.36 -0.50 -29.55
N VAL A 593 -20.43 0.27 -29.36
CA VAL A 593 -21.54 -0.08 -28.44
C VAL A 593 -22.85 0.06 -29.18
N LEU A 594 -23.64 -1.01 -29.20
CA LEU A 594 -25.04 -0.99 -29.60
C LEU A 594 -25.88 -0.94 -28.34
N THR A 595 -26.70 0.10 -28.19
CA THR A 595 -27.55 0.33 -27.00
C THR A 595 -29.01 0.43 -27.39
N PHE A 596 -29.87 -0.27 -26.65
CA PHE A 596 -31.31 -0.14 -26.73
C PHE A 596 -31.82 0.43 -25.39
N ASN A 597 -32.58 1.54 -25.46
CA ASN A 597 -33.20 2.19 -24.31
C ASN A 597 -34.71 2.22 -24.54
N HIS A 598 -35.46 1.78 -23.53
CA HIS A 598 -36.91 1.88 -23.44
C HIS A 598 -37.27 2.76 -22.27
N PHE A 599 -37.86 3.90 -22.57
CA PHE A 599 -38.39 4.88 -21.60
C PHE A 599 -39.88 4.72 -21.45
N ASN A 600 -40.36 4.83 -20.21
CA ASN A 600 -41.79 4.93 -19.87
C ASN A 600 -41.94 6.10 -18.88
N VAL A 601 -42.59 7.18 -19.35
CA VAL A 601 -42.67 8.48 -18.65
C VAL A 601 -44.12 8.81 -18.40
N LEU A 602 -44.48 9.13 -17.18
CA LEU A 602 -45.81 9.43 -16.75
C LEU A 602 -45.83 10.69 -15.87
N GLY A 603 -46.81 11.56 -16.12
CA GLY A 603 -47.12 12.77 -15.32
C GLY A 603 -46.21 13.98 -15.61
N TRP A 604 -45.60 14.06 -16.80
CA TRP A 604 -44.72 15.15 -17.21
C TRP A 604 -45.27 15.95 -18.39
N ASP A 605 -46.34 16.71 -18.18
CA ASP A 605 -47.09 17.40 -19.23
C ASP A 605 -46.39 18.59 -19.91
N THR A 606 -45.16 18.99 -19.44
CA THR A 606 -44.57 20.26 -19.90
C THR A 606 -43.39 20.11 -20.85
N ILE A 607 -42.60 19.02 -20.76
CA ILE A 607 -41.35 18.85 -21.56
C ILE A 607 -41.27 17.48 -22.21
N PHE A 608 -41.75 16.45 -21.52
CA PHE A 608 -41.86 15.10 -22.06
C PHE A 608 -43.33 14.81 -22.25
N GLU A 609 -43.68 14.42 -23.44
CA GLU A 609 -45.03 13.84 -23.66
C GLU A 609 -45.12 12.54 -22.84
N ASP A 610 -46.19 12.38 -22.08
CA ASP A 610 -46.44 11.13 -21.37
C ASP A 610 -46.49 9.97 -22.38
N GLY A 611 -45.81 8.89 -22.07
CA GLY A 611 -45.79 7.71 -22.90
C GLY A 611 -44.49 6.94 -22.93
N ARG A 612 -44.33 6.19 -23.98
CA ARG A 612 -43.19 5.30 -24.22
C ARG A 612 -42.32 5.83 -25.34
N ALA A 613 -41.03 5.83 -25.14
CA ALA A 613 -40.04 6.15 -26.18
C ALA A 613 -38.98 5.08 -26.27
N ASN A 614 -38.60 4.73 -27.50
CA ASN A 614 -37.52 3.79 -27.74
C ASN A 614 -36.36 4.48 -28.44
N ILE A 615 -35.15 4.10 -28.09
CA ILE A 615 -33.92 4.54 -28.73
C ILE A 615 -33.08 3.31 -29.02
N LEU A 616 -32.67 3.12 -30.25
CA LEU A 616 -31.63 2.18 -30.62
C LEU A 616 -30.46 2.96 -31.20
N SER A 617 -29.34 2.99 -30.47
CA SER A 617 -28.17 3.76 -30.88
C SER A 617 -26.92 2.92 -31.06
N LEU A 618 -26.07 3.37 -31.98
CA LEU A 618 -24.72 2.83 -32.21
C LEU A 618 -23.71 3.92 -31.83
N THR A 619 -22.83 3.61 -30.88
CA THR A 619 -21.79 4.52 -30.41
C THR A 619 -20.42 3.95 -30.77
N GLY A 620 -19.61 4.75 -31.46
CA GLY A 620 -18.18 4.49 -31.67
C GLY A 620 -17.36 5.40 -30.76
N GLU A 621 -16.40 4.86 -30.07
CA GLU A 621 -15.51 5.59 -29.16
C GLU A 621 -14.05 5.23 -29.45
N ILE A 622 -13.18 6.24 -29.45
CA ILE A 622 -11.74 6.10 -29.46
C ILE A 622 -11.20 6.85 -28.26
N GLU A 623 -10.46 6.15 -27.43
CA GLU A 623 -9.80 6.72 -26.26
C GLU A 623 -8.29 6.47 -26.30
N ARG A 624 -7.50 7.49 -25.99
CA ARG A 624 -6.07 7.37 -25.67
C ARG A 624 -5.88 7.68 -24.21
N ASN A 625 -5.29 6.74 -23.45
CA ASN A 625 -5.08 6.90 -22.03
C ASN A 625 -3.63 6.55 -21.65
N SER A 626 -2.84 7.58 -21.38
CA SER A 626 -1.43 7.46 -20.94
C SER A 626 -1.21 7.90 -19.49
N LEU A 627 -2.26 7.89 -18.67
CA LEU A 627 -2.17 8.24 -17.26
C LEU A 627 -1.32 7.22 -16.50
N ASP A 628 -0.47 7.71 -15.60
CA ASP A 628 0.43 6.92 -14.77
C ASP A 628 -0.29 6.15 -13.65
N ASN A 629 -1.42 6.65 -13.18
CA ASN A 629 -2.23 6.03 -12.13
C ASN A 629 -3.72 6.25 -12.39
N PHE A 630 -4.53 5.23 -12.11
CA PHE A 630 -5.97 5.28 -12.34
C PHE A 630 -6.73 6.09 -11.27
N ILE A 631 -6.30 6.02 -10.00
CA ILE A 631 -7.01 6.67 -8.88
C ILE A 631 -6.49 8.09 -8.64
N SER A 632 -5.19 8.28 -8.72
CA SER A 632 -4.53 9.56 -8.46
C SER A 632 -3.48 9.85 -9.51
N PRO A 633 -3.89 10.18 -10.75
CA PRO A 633 -2.93 10.46 -11.82
C PRO A 633 -2.08 11.68 -11.48
N THR A 634 -0.76 11.54 -11.65
CA THR A 634 0.21 12.61 -11.44
C THR A 634 0.82 13.11 -12.73
N ARG A 635 0.83 12.29 -13.78
CA ARG A 635 1.37 12.59 -15.11
C ARG A 635 0.55 11.91 -16.19
N GLY A 636 0.66 12.44 -17.39
CA GLY A 636 0.05 11.86 -18.58
C GLY A 636 -1.21 12.57 -19.03
N SER A 637 -1.82 12.03 -20.07
CA SER A 637 -3.03 12.59 -20.68
C SER A 637 -4.04 11.50 -21.00
N LYS A 638 -5.30 11.89 -20.95
CA LYS A 638 -6.42 11.09 -21.45
C LYS A 638 -7.16 11.94 -22.49
N PHE A 639 -7.44 11.36 -23.65
CA PHE A 639 -8.24 11.95 -24.70
C PHE A 639 -9.28 10.94 -25.16
N SER A 640 -10.55 11.32 -25.24
CA SER A 640 -11.58 10.50 -25.83
C SER A 640 -12.43 11.28 -26.81
N ILE A 641 -12.86 10.61 -27.86
CA ILE A 641 -13.87 11.09 -28.80
C ILE A 641 -14.89 9.99 -29.00
N SER A 642 -16.17 10.31 -28.85
CA SER A 642 -17.26 9.40 -29.10
C SER A 642 -18.29 10.02 -30.03
N ALA A 643 -18.79 9.20 -30.94
CA ALA A 643 -19.90 9.55 -31.85
C ALA A 643 -21.00 8.50 -31.70
N GLU A 644 -22.18 8.95 -31.33
CA GLU A 644 -23.39 8.16 -31.19
C GLU A 644 -24.39 8.54 -32.28
N ALA A 645 -24.99 7.54 -32.89
CA ALA A 645 -26.10 7.72 -33.82
C ALA A 645 -27.27 6.87 -33.36
N ALA A 646 -28.36 7.51 -32.97
CA ALA A 646 -29.65 6.85 -32.77
C ALA A 646 -30.26 6.52 -34.14
N LEU A 647 -30.41 5.21 -34.40
CA LEU A 647 -30.75 4.70 -35.73
C LEU A 647 -32.14 5.18 -36.18
N PRO A 648 -32.29 5.56 -37.44
CA PRO A 648 -33.54 6.11 -37.97
C PRO A 648 -34.63 5.03 -38.22
N ILE A 649 -35.05 4.39 -37.14
CA ILE A 649 -36.12 3.42 -37.13
C ILE A 649 -37.47 4.17 -36.94
N PRO A 650 -38.56 3.82 -37.66
CA PRO A 650 -39.84 4.40 -37.41
C PRO A 650 -40.28 4.30 -35.94
N GLU A 651 -40.87 5.34 -35.39
CA GLU A 651 -41.34 5.49 -34.00
C GLU A 651 -40.20 5.53 -32.95
N PHE A 652 -38.92 5.43 -33.36
CA PHE A 652 -37.78 5.60 -32.45
C PHE A 652 -37.27 7.05 -32.51
N ALA A 653 -36.76 7.52 -31.40
CA ALA A 653 -36.09 8.82 -31.36
C ALA A 653 -34.83 8.80 -32.24
N GLN A 654 -34.61 9.86 -33.00
CA GLN A 654 -33.55 9.96 -34.02
C GLN A 654 -32.68 11.18 -33.75
N PHE A 655 -31.42 10.92 -33.39
CA PHE A 655 -30.42 11.96 -33.12
C PHE A 655 -29.01 11.44 -33.36
N TYR A 656 -28.06 12.35 -33.43
CA TYR A 656 -26.64 12.03 -33.29
C TYR A 656 -26.03 12.85 -32.18
N LYS A 657 -25.01 12.32 -31.51
CA LYS A 657 -24.20 12.99 -30.50
C LYS A 657 -22.73 12.85 -30.81
N LEU A 658 -21.99 13.92 -30.61
CA LEU A 658 -20.55 13.94 -30.61
C LEU A 658 -20.07 14.42 -29.23
N ARG A 659 -19.14 13.71 -28.62
CA ARG A 659 -18.47 14.13 -27.39
C ARG A 659 -16.98 14.04 -27.54
N THR A 660 -16.30 15.00 -26.94
CA THR A 660 -14.84 15.03 -26.84
C THR A 660 -14.48 15.38 -25.42
N ASP A 661 -13.56 14.62 -24.87
CA ASP A 661 -13.03 14.81 -23.52
C ASP A 661 -11.50 14.80 -23.59
N TYR A 662 -10.88 15.76 -22.95
CA TYR A 662 -9.43 15.86 -22.84
C TYR A 662 -9.03 16.18 -21.40
N GLN A 663 -8.09 15.43 -20.87
CA GLN A 663 -7.51 15.62 -19.55
C GLN A 663 -5.98 15.58 -19.65
N HIS A 664 -5.33 16.43 -18.87
CA HIS A 664 -3.87 16.43 -18.75
C HIS A 664 -3.43 16.70 -17.31
N HIS A 665 -2.38 15.98 -16.89
CA HIS A 665 -1.84 16.07 -15.54
C HIS A 665 -0.35 16.38 -15.59
N PHE A 666 0.06 17.42 -14.85
CA PHE A 666 1.45 17.86 -14.74
C PHE A 666 1.89 17.81 -13.29
N ASN A 667 2.97 17.14 -13.03
CA ASN A 667 3.66 17.29 -11.75
C ASN A 667 4.48 18.57 -11.76
N ILE A 668 4.14 19.54 -10.89
CA ILE A 668 4.82 20.84 -10.85
C ILE A 668 6.10 20.74 -10.03
N VAL A 669 5.97 20.30 -8.77
CA VAL A 669 7.10 20.12 -7.85
C VAL A 669 6.73 19.13 -6.75
N GLY A 670 7.57 18.14 -6.51
CA GLY A 670 7.33 17.11 -5.49
C GLY A 670 6.01 16.38 -5.72
N LYS A 671 5.07 16.47 -4.76
CA LYS A 671 3.73 15.87 -4.85
C LYS A 671 2.65 16.80 -5.40
N LEU A 672 2.98 18.02 -5.81
CA LEU A 672 2.00 18.98 -6.30
C LEU A 672 1.69 18.74 -7.77
N VAL A 673 0.43 18.47 -8.08
CA VAL A 673 -0.05 18.15 -9.44
C VAL A 673 -1.04 19.19 -9.91
N LEU A 674 -0.82 19.76 -11.08
CA LEU A 674 -1.79 20.55 -11.82
C LEU A 674 -2.51 19.64 -12.81
N SER A 675 -3.84 19.67 -12.76
CA SER A 675 -4.73 18.92 -13.63
C SER A 675 -5.64 19.87 -14.38
N GLY A 676 -5.75 19.70 -15.69
CA GLY A 676 -6.69 20.43 -16.53
C GLY A 676 -7.56 19.48 -17.34
N SER A 677 -8.86 19.77 -17.49
CA SER A 677 -9.73 19.04 -18.41
C SER A 677 -10.61 20.01 -19.21
N ALA A 678 -10.99 19.55 -20.40
CA ALA A 678 -11.93 20.23 -21.29
C ALA A 678 -12.87 19.18 -21.88
N GLU A 679 -14.16 19.42 -21.77
CA GLU A 679 -15.22 18.57 -22.30
C GLU A 679 -16.09 19.40 -23.26
N PHE A 680 -16.45 18.79 -24.39
CA PHE A 680 -17.36 19.33 -25.36
C PHE A 680 -18.36 18.24 -25.77
N GLY A 681 -19.63 18.62 -25.92
CA GLY A 681 -20.66 17.75 -26.48
C GLY A 681 -21.61 18.50 -27.39
N HIS A 682 -22.02 17.80 -28.43
CA HIS A 682 -23.04 18.30 -29.36
C HIS A 682 -24.01 17.20 -29.71
N MET A 683 -25.30 17.54 -29.75
CA MET A 683 -26.41 16.68 -30.17
C MET A 683 -27.18 17.36 -31.31
N GLY A 684 -27.34 16.66 -32.38
CA GLY A 684 -28.20 17.12 -33.51
C GLY A 684 -29.26 16.06 -33.87
N TYR A 685 -30.15 16.44 -34.77
CA TYR A 685 -31.26 15.57 -35.18
C TYR A 685 -31.15 15.25 -36.67
N PHE A 686 -31.49 14.01 -37.05
CA PHE A 686 -31.54 13.61 -38.46
C PHE A 686 -32.81 14.11 -39.16
N SER A 687 -33.88 14.36 -38.40
CA SER A 687 -35.18 14.79 -38.91
C SER A 687 -35.93 15.60 -37.88
N ASP A 688 -36.75 16.53 -38.31
CA ASP A 688 -37.63 17.33 -37.45
C ASP A 688 -38.80 16.54 -36.88
N LYS A 689 -39.15 15.42 -37.51
CA LYS A 689 -40.34 14.63 -37.15
C LYS A 689 -40.21 13.78 -35.89
N ASN A 690 -38.97 13.35 -35.57
CA ASN A 690 -38.74 12.47 -34.42
C ASN A 690 -37.65 13.08 -33.51
N ARG A 691 -37.79 14.37 -33.21
CA ARG A 691 -36.90 15.04 -32.26
C ARG A 691 -37.13 14.47 -30.86
N SER A 692 -36.07 14.01 -30.22
CA SER A 692 -36.10 13.59 -28.83
C SER A 692 -35.89 14.80 -27.91
N ASN A 693 -36.75 14.93 -26.91
CA ASN A 693 -36.50 15.81 -25.79
C ASN A 693 -35.66 15.12 -24.69
N PHE A 694 -35.41 13.83 -24.83
CA PHE A 694 -34.55 13.07 -23.96
C PHE A 694 -33.07 13.28 -24.30
N GLN A 695 -32.21 13.03 -23.31
CA GLN A 695 -30.74 13.00 -23.53
C GLN A 695 -30.11 14.36 -23.87
N ARG A 696 -30.80 15.47 -23.58
CA ARG A 696 -30.22 16.81 -23.70
C ARG A 696 -29.30 17.13 -22.55
N PHE A 697 -28.38 18.08 -22.73
CA PHE A 697 -27.34 18.42 -21.78
C PHE A 697 -27.85 19.43 -20.74
N PHE A 698 -27.62 19.08 -19.46
CA PHE A 698 -27.83 19.92 -18.30
C PHE A 698 -26.56 19.94 -17.47
N LEU A 699 -26.06 21.09 -17.04
CA LEU A 699 -24.84 21.20 -16.26
C LEU A 699 -25.17 21.61 -14.81
N GLY A 700 -24.53 20.95 -13.86
CA GLY A 700 -24.64 21.23 -12.42
C GLY A 700 -24.79 19.98 -11.56
N GLY A 701 -24.55 20.13 -10.26
CA GLY A 701 -24.66 19.07 -9.27
C GLY A 701 -23.53 18.06 -9.30
N THR A 702 -23.78 16.95 -8.64
CA THR A 702 -22.85 15.81 -8.57
C THR A 702 -23.41 14.61 -9.35
N GLN A 703 -22.56 13.66 -9.65
CA GLN A 703 -22.96 12.40 -10.31
C GLN A 703 -24.05 11.63 -9.54
N ILE A 704 -24.11 11.74 -8.21
CA ILE A 704 -25.14 11.09 -7.41
C ILE A 704 -26.51 11.73 -7.64
N GLN A 705 -26.55 13.06 -7.70
CA GLN A 705 -27.78 13.81 -8.00
C GLN A 705 -28.26 13.56 -9.43
N GLN A 706 -27.32 13.41 -10.35
CA GLN A 706 -27.59 13.21 -11.77
C GLN A 706 -28.11 11.81 -12.09
N ARG A 707 -27.68 10.78 -11.37
CA ARG A 707 -28.17 9.40 -11.58
C ARG A 707 -29.67 9.22 -11.39
N GLN A 708 -30.32 10.16 -10.72
CA GLN A 708 -31.77 10.13 -10.53
C GLN A 708 -32.53 10.73 -11.71
N ASP A 709 -31.90 11.59 -12.50
CA ASP A 709 -32.47 12.13 -13.72
C ASP A 709 -31.84 11.44 -14.94
N PHE A 710 -32.27 10.20 -15.19
CA PHE A 710 -31.81 9.41 -16.32
C PHE A 710 -32.47 9.74 -17.66
N LEU A 711 -33.43 10.70 -17.67
CA LEU A 711 -34.01 11.21 -18.90
C LEU A 711 -33.08 12.17 -19.63
N ASN A 712 -32.24 12.86 -18.91
CA ASN A 712 -31.33 13.88 -19.42
C ASN A 712 -29.88 13.41 -19.34
N ASP A 713 -29.03 14.11 -20.06
CA ASP A 713 -27.59 13.94 -20.05
C ASP A 713 -26.99 15.00 -19.14
N ASN A 714 -26.78 14.62 -17.88
CA ASN A 714 -26.36 15.54 -16.84
C ASN A 714 -24.83 15.56 -16.74
N ILE A 715 -24.26 16.74 -16.87
CA ILE A 715 -22.83 17.02 -16.78
C ILE A 715 -22.55 17.67 -15.42
N ASP A 716 -21.68 17.08 -14.62
CA ASP A 716 -21.32 17.63 -13.31
C ASP A 716 -20.59 18.97 -13.45
N LEU A 717 -20.97 19.93 -12.62
CA LEU A 717 -20.30 21.23 -12.48
C LEU A 717 -20.36 21.65 -11.02
N ARG A 718 -19.21 21.61 -10.35
CA ARG A 718 -19.14 21.91 -8.92
C ARG A 718 -19.46 23.37 -8.64
N GLY A 719 -20.06 23.63 -7.48
CA GLY A 719 -20.54 24.96 -7.10
C GLY A 719 -21.91 25.32 -7.63
N PHE A 720 -22.46 24.56 -8.58
CA PHE A 720 -23.82 24.72 -9.07
C PHE A 720 -24.71 23.56 -8.58
N PRO A 721 -25.93 23.83 -8.13
CA PRO A 721 -26.83 22.78 -7.69
C PRO A 721 -27.22 21.88 -8.86
N GLY A 722 -27.47 20.61 -8.57
CA GLY A 722 -27.93 19.63 -9.54
C GLY A 722 -29.44 19.56 -9.61
N GLY A 723 -29.90 18.89 -10.67
CA GLY A 723 -31.31 18.66 -10.92
C GLY A 723 -31.90 19.72 -11.85
N ARG A 724 -32.95 19.29 -12.54
CA ARG A 724 -33.58 20.01 -13.63
C ARG A 724 -33.92 21.47 -13.32
N TYR A 725 -34.38 21.78 -12.12
CA TYR A 725 -34.86 23.14 -11.73
C TYR A 725 -33.70 24.11 -11.36
N SER A 726 -32.53 23.66 -11.25
CA SER A 726 -31.37 24.44 -10.77
C SER A 726 -30.11 24.31 -11.65
N ALA A 727 -30.14 23.41 -12.63
CA ALA A 727 -29.01 23.19 -13.53
C ALA A 727 -28.87 24.34 -14.55
N ILE A 728 -27.68 24.52 -15.05
CA ILE A 728 -27.42 25.39 -16.19
C ILE A 728 -28.03 24.75 -17.44
N SER A 729 -28.99 25.40 -18.03
CA SER A 729 -29.73 24.92 -19.18
C SER A 729 -30.39 26.10 -19.94
N PRO A 730 -30.44 26.07 -21.26
CA PRO A 730 -31.26 27.00 -22.00
C PRO A 730 -32.77 26.78 -21.71
N VAL A 731 -33.57 27.83 -21.93
CA VAL A 731 -35.01 27.81 -21.78
C VAL A 731 -35.71 27.93 -23.15
N ASN A 732 -36.96 27.42 -23.20
CA ASN A 732 -37.83 27.65 -24.35
C ASN A 732 -38.51 29.01 -24.27
N ASP A 733 -39.43 29.30 -25.22
CA ASP A 733 -40.16 30.56 -25.30
C ASP A 733 -41.14 30.75 -24.11
N ASP A 734 -41.52 29.68 -23.43
CA ASP A 734 -42.35 29.67 -22.22
C ASP A 734 -41.47 29.79 -20.95
N ASN A 735 -40.20 30.09 -21.09
CA ASN A 735 -39.24 30.19 -20.02
C ASN A 735 -39.06 28.90 -19.20
N ILE A 736 -39.23 27.71 -19.80
CA ILE A 736 -39.05 26.38 -19.22
C ILE A 736 -37.70 25.85 -19.64
N GLN A 737 -36.96 25.26 -18.73
CA GLN A 737 -35.65 24.61 -19.01
C GLN A 737 -35.83 23.37 -19.89
N ILE A 738 -35.15 23.35 -21.05
CA ILE A 738 -35.29 22.30 -22.06
C ILE A 738 -34.02 21.45 -22.26
N GLY A 739 -32.92 21.79 -21.61
CA GLY A 739 -31.61 21.18 -21.90
C GLY A 739 -30.96 21.73 -23.16
N GLY A 740 -29.65 21.78 -23.16
CA GLY A 740 -28.85 22.19 -24.31
C GLY A 740 -28.66 21.08 -25.34
N THR A 741 -28.50 21.46 -26.61
CA THR A 741 -28.00 20.56 -27.65
C THR A 741 -26.49 20.58 -27.76
N SER A 742 -25.85 21.58 -27.17
CA SER A 742 -24.39 21.62 -27.06
C SER A 742 -23.99 22.06 -25.67
N TYR A 743 -22.82 21.62 -25.22
CA TYR A 743 -22.20 22.08 -23.96
C TYR A 743 -20.71 22.19 -24.05
N THR A 744 -20.15 22.99 -23.17
CA THR A 744 -18.72 23.00 -22.88
C THR A 744 -18.48 23.00 -21.38
N LYS A 745 -17.42 22.35 -20.94
CA LYS A 745 -16.97 22.37 -19.56
C LYS A 745 -15.46 22.39 -19.50
N TYR A 746 -14.91 23.18 -18.59
CA TYR A 746 -13.51 23.28 -18.28
C TYR A 746 -13.32 23.08 -16.80
N THR A 747 -12.31 22.29 -16.43
CA THR A 747 -11.91 22.08 -15.05
C THR A 747 -10.43 22.29 -14.90
N MET A 748 -10.01 23.04 -13.90
CA MET A 748 -8.63 23.15 -13.47
C MET A 748 -8.54 22.81 -11.99
N GLU A 749 -7.63 21.92 -11.63
CA GLU A 749 -7.40 21.51 -10.25
C GLU A 749 -5.92 21.55 -9.89
N LEU A 750 -5.63 22.05 -8.70
CA LEU A 750 -4.33 21.93 -8.05
C LEU A 750 -4.47 20.93 -6.90
N ARG A 751 -3.82 19.78 -7.03
CA ARG A 751 -3.94 18.62 -6.15
C ARG A 751 -2.66 18.36 -5.38
N TYR A 752 -2.79 17.91 -4.14
CA TYR A 752 -1.66 17.48 -3.33
C TYR A 752 -1.95 16.12 -2.67
N PRO A 753 -1.44 14.99 -3.19
CA PRO A 753 -1.57 13.69 -2.54
C PRO A 753 -0.86 13.68 -1.18
N ALA A 754 -1.60 14.04 -0.12
CA ALA A 754 -1.05 14.19 1.22
C ALA A 754 -0.73 12.83 1.85
N VAL A 755 -1.59 11.84 1.63
CA VAL A 755 -1.42 10.45 2.05
C VAL A 755 -1.64 9.56 0.83
N SER A 756 -0.69 8.66 0.58
CA SER A 756 -0.75 7.69 -0.52
C SER A 756 -0.33 6.33 0.03
N SER A 757 -1.22 5.65 0.75
CA SER A 757 -1.05 4.28 1.20
C SER A 757 -2.13 3.40 0.60
N GLU A 758 -1.93 2.09 0.57
CA GLU A 758 -2.94 1.14 0.10
C GLU A 758 -4.24 1.18 0.89
N GLN A 759 -4.14 1.53 2.18
CA GLN A 759 -5.28 1.57 3.10
C GLN A 759 -6.01 2.92 3.10
N LEU A 760 -5.33 4.00 2.70
CA LEU A 760 -5.88 5.35 2.70
C LEU A 760 -5.15 6.23 1.70
N GLN A 761 -5.89 6.82 0.77
CA GLN A 761 -5.38 7.95 -0.02
C GLN A 761 -6.18 9.20 0.34
N LEU A 762 -5.47 10.30 0.62
CA LEU A 762 -6.06 11.60 0.92
C LEU A 762 -5.46 12.64 -0.02
N ILE A 763 -6.31 13.22 -0.85
CA ILE A 763 -5.92 14.16 -1.91
C ILE A 763 -6.73 15.45 -1.74
N PRO A 764 -6.29 16.40 -0.92
CA PRO A 764 -6.85 17.74 -0.93
C PRO A 764 -6.56 18.44 -2.26
N TYR A 765 -7.50 19.27 -2.70
CA TYR A 765 -7.39 20.02 -3.94
C TYR A 765 -8.12 21.38 -3.88
N VAL A 766 -7.67 22.27 -4.74
CA VAL A 766 -8.37 23.50 -5.07
C VAL A 766 -8.81 23.39 -6.52
N PHE A 767 -9.99 23.86 -6.85
CA PHE A 767 -10.52 23.75 -8.20
C PHE A 767 -11.14 25.05 -8.74
N MET A 768 -11.18 25.14 -10.04
CA MET A 768 -11.97 26.08 -10.82
C MET A 768 -12.69 25.32 -11.91
N ASP A 769 -14.02 25.40 -11.91
CA ASP A 769 -14.88 24.84 -12.94
C ASP A 769 -15.58 25.95 -13.72
N ALA A 770 -15.73 25.71 -15.02
CA ALA A 770 -16.45 26.63 -15.89
C ALA A 770 -17.21 25.82 -16.95
N GLY A 771 -18.47 26.16 -17.21
CA GLY A 771 -19.25 25.45 -18.23
C GLY A 771 -20.55 26.12 -18.57
N ASN A 772 -21.12 25.74 -19.70
CA ASN A 772 -22.45 26.20 -20.14
C ASN A 772 -23.11 25.18 -21.08
N ALA A 773 -24.44 25.25 -21.15
CA ALA A 773 -25.24 24.51 -22.11
C ALA A 773 -25.93 25.49 -23.08
N TYR A 774 -25.89 25.19 -24.36
CA TYR A 774 -26.36 26.05 -25.44
C TYR A 774 -27.59 25.43 -26.13
N ARG A 775 -28.55 26.27 -26.51
CA ARG A 775 -29.79 25.82 -27.13
C ARG A 775 -29.56 25.14 -28.48
N GLU A 776 -28.71 25.75 -29.31
CA GLU A 776 -28.31 25.22 -30.62
C GLU A 776 -26.81 25.44 -30.86
N LEU A 777 -26.23 24.76 -31.83
CA LEU A 777 -24.82 24.89 -32.18
C LEU A 777 -24.45 26.31 -32.64
N ARG A 778 -25.40 27.04 -33.28
CA ARG A 778 -25.19 28.43 -33.67
C ARG A 778 -25.04 29.39 -32.50
N ASP A 779 -25.57 29.02 -31.33
CA ASP A 779 -25.46 29.81 -30.10
C ASP A 779 -24.20 29.45 -29.28
N PHE A 780 -23.40 28.53 -29.80
CA PHE A 780 -22.21 28.05 -29.13
C PHE A 780 -21.11 29.11 -29.04
N ASP A 781 -20.76 29.48 -27.82
CA ASP A 781 -19.64 30.34 -27.49
C ASP A 781 -18.82 29.69 -26.36
N PRO A 782 -17.65 29.13 -26.64
CA PRO A 782 -16.85 28.39 -25.64
C PRO A 782 -16.36 29.25 -24.47
N PHE A 783 -16.44 30.56 -24.57
CA PHE A 783 -16.04 31.50 -23.53
C PHE A 783 -17.22 32.08 -22.73
N ASN A 784 -18.44 31.94 -23.21
CA ASN A 784 -19.64 32.30 -22.46
C ASN A 784 -20.01 31.17 -21.49
N VAL A 785 -19.31 31.10 -20.36
CA VAL A 785 -19.41 30.02 -19.37
C VAL A 785 -19.79 30.56 -17.99
N LYS A 786 -20.44 29.71 -17.19
CA LYS A 786 -20.71 29.94 -15.78
C LYS A 786 -19.58 29.32 -14.96
N ARG A 787 -19.04 30.10 -14.02
CA ARG A 787 -17.78 29.79 -13.33
C ARG A 787 -18.00 29.54 -11.84
N SER A 788 -17.23 28.67 -11.28
CA SER A 788 -17.11 28.45 -9.85
C SER A 788 -15.67 28.17 -9.45
N VAL A 789 -15.34 28.43 -8.20
CA VAL A 789 -14.07 28.10 -7.59
C VAL A 789 -14.30 27.43 -6.24
N GLY A 790 -13.41 26.59 -5.79
CA GLY A 790 -13.62 25.95 -4.51
C GLY A 790 -12.46 25.09 -4.04
N VAL A 791 -12.73 24.43 -2.92
CA VAL A 791 -11.79 23.51 -2.30
C VAL A 791 -12.46 22.15 -2.10
N GLY A 792 -11.67 21.10 -2.06
CA GLY A 792 -12.19 19.78 -1.81
C GLY A 792 -11.12 18.81 -1.34
N ALA A 793 -11.56 17.61 -1.01
CA ALA A 793 -10.70 16.50 -0.67
C ALA A 793 -11.28 15.20 -1.21
N ARG A 794 -10.45 14.42 -1.87
CA ARG A 794 -10.75 13.04 -2.27
C ARG A 794 -10.12 12.09 -1.28
N ILE A 795 -10.91 11.16 -0.80
CA ILE A 795 -10.51 10.15 0.18
C ILE A 795 -10.83 8.80 -0.43
N PHE A 796 -9.81 7.99 -0.67
CA PHE A 796 -9.99 6.61 -1.07
C PHE A 796 -9.85 5.70 0.14
N LEU A 797 -10.88 4.89 0.36
CA LEU A 797 -10.95 3.86 1.41
C LEU A 797 -11.31 2.54 0.75
N PRO A 798 -10.55 1.45 0.93
CA PRO A 798 -10.80 0.17 0.25
C PRO A 798 -12.23 -0.37 0.42
N ILE A 799 -12.86 -0.11 1.57
CA ILE A 799 -14.22 -0.58 1.89
C ILE A 799 -15.31 0.32 1.30
N LEU A 800 -15.06 1.63 1.23
CA LEU A 800 -16.05 2.63 0.80
C LEU A 800 -15.83 3.13 -0.63
N GLY A 801 -14.66 2.82 -1.21
CA GLY A 801 -14.23 3.37 -2.49
C GLY A 801 -13.79 4.83 -2.37
N LEU A 802 -13.95 5.58 -3.44
CA LEU A 802 -13.60 7.00 -3.49
C LEU A 802 -14.74 7.85 -2.92
N VAL A 803 -14.41 8.71 -1.97
CA VAL A 803 -15.28 9.74 -1.40
C VAL A 803 -14.74 11.09 -1.82
N ASP A 804 -15.53 11.89 -2.52
CA ASP A 804 -15.19 13.26 -2.90
C ASP A 804 -16.10 14.26 -2.16
N ILE A 805 -15.45 15.14 -1.40
CA ILE A 805 -16.12 16.21 -0.64
C ILE A 805 -15.61 17.53 -1.19
N SER A 806 -16.51 18.37 -1.66
CA SER A 806 -16.11 19.68 -2.16
C SER A 806 -17.06 20.79 -1.72
N TYR A 807 -16.52 21.99 -1.64
CA TYR A 807 -17.24 23.20 -1.30
C TYR A 807 -16.92 24.26 -2.36
N GLY A 808 -17.90 24.55 -3.21
CA GLY A 808 -17.74 25.40 -4.37
C GLY A 808 -18.44 26.74 -4.19
N TYR A 809 -17.76 27.82 -4.56
CA TYR A 809 -18.27 29.18 -4.56
C TYR A 809 -18.65 29.60 -5.99
N ARG A 810 -19.88 29.99 -6.21
CA ARG A 810 -20.39 30.43 -7.50
C ARG A 810 -19.94 31.85 -7.82
N LEU A 811 -19.25 32.04 -8.93
CA LEU A 811 -18.89 33.37 -9.44
C LEU A 811 -20.04 33.97 -10.27
N ASP A 812 -20.81 33.13 -10.95
CA ASP A 812 -21.88 33.51 -11.83
C ASP A 812 -23.20 32.91 -11.36
N GLY A 813 -24.32 33.62 -11.57
CA GLY A 813 -25.66 33.14 -11.25
C GLY A 813 -26.37 32.53 -12.47
N ILE A 814 -27.50 31.86 -12.22
CA ILE A 814 -28.44 31.37 -13.22
C ILE A 814 -29.70 32.24 -13.12
N ALA A 815 -30.15 32.78 -14.24
CA ALA A 815 -31.34 33.63 -14.30
C ALA A 815 -32.59 32.85 -13.84
N PRO A 816 -33.60 33.52 -13.24
CA PRO A 816 -34.89 32.92 -12.95
C PRO A 816 -35.54 32.34 -14.22
N HIS A 817 -36.24 31.24 -14.06
CA HIS A 817 -37.06 30.61 -15.13
C HIS A 817 -38.41 30.15 -14.57
N ALA A 818 -39.30 29.69 -15.41
CA ALA A 818 -40.70 29.38 -15.03
C ALA A 818 -40.81 28.37 -13.88
N GLU A 819 -39.90 27.41 -13.81
CA GLU A 819 -39.90 26.37 -12.78
C GLU A 819 -39.11 26.76 -11.51
N ASN A 820 -38.25 27.79 -11.61
CA ASN A 820 -37.51 28.34 -10.48
C ASN A 820 -37.47 29.89 -10.55
N SER A 821 -38.46 30.51 -10.02
CA SER A 821 -38.67 31.98 -10.05
C SER A 821 -37.56 32.77 -9.29
N GLN A 822 -36.78 32.12 -8.45
CA GLN A 822 -35.66 32.75 -7.74
C GLN A 822 -34.35 32.66 -8.50
N GLY A 823 -34.23 31.71 -9.43
CA GLY A 823 -32.99 31.40 -10.09
C GLY A 823 -31.93 30.82 -9.12
N VAL A 824 -30.67 30.92 -9.49
CA VAL A 824 -29.53 30.53 -8.64
C VAL A 824 -28.57 31.72 -8.53
N ARG A 825 -28.38 32.21 -7.32
CA ARG A 825 -27.61 33.44 -7.09
C ARG A 825 -26.11 33.20 -7.20
N ALA A 826 -25.38 34.19 -7.72
CA ALA A 826 -23.93 34.30 -7.60
C ALA A 826 -23.55 34.63 -6.14
N GLY A 827 -22.34 34.34 -5.75
CA GLY A 827 -21.83 34.66 -4.40
C GLY A 827 -22.27 33.68 -3.30
N GLU A 828 -22.81 32.54 -3.66
CA GLU A 828 -23.20 31.50 -2.69
C GLU A 828 -22.30 30.29 -2.77
N TRP A 829 -22.20 29.59 -1.64
CA TRP A 829 -21.46 28.37 -1.51
C TRP A 829 -22.37 27.15 -1.68
N GLU A 830 -21.85 26.13 -2.37
CA GLU A 830 -22.54 24.84 -2.54
C GLU A 830 -21.68 23.71 -1.97
N PHE A 831 -22.25 22.93 -1.06
CA PHE A 831 -21.61 21.72 -0.54
C PHE A 831 -21.96 20.54 -1.42
N LEU A 832 -20.96 19.82 -1.88
CA LEU A 832 -21.11 18.68 -2.76
C LEU A 832 -20.41 17.47 -2.13
N PHE A 833 -21.11 16.36 -2.12
CA PHE A 833 -20.64 15.10 -1.59
C PHE A 833 -20.89 13.98 -2.60
N ASN A 834 -19.87 13.22 -2.90
CA ASN A 834 -19.91 12.13 -3.87
C ASN A 834 -19.24 10.88 -3.32
N ILE A 835 -19.85 9.70 -3.49
CA ILE A 835 -19.27 8.40 -3.07
C ILE A 835 -19.27 7.45 -4.26
N GLY A 836 -18.15 6.72 -4.43
CA GLY A 836 -18.06 5.62 -5.38
C GLY A 836 -18.03 6.03 -6.83
N ALA A 837 -17.67 7.27 -7.13
CA ALA A 837 -17.42 7.68 -8.50
C ALA A 837 -15.99 7.35 -8.89
N PRO A 838 -15.73 6.54 -9.91
CA PRO A 838 -14.45 6.60 -10.61
C PRO A 838 -14.35 7.96 -11.34
N PHE A 839 -13.15 8.45 -11.47
CA PHE A 839 -12.83 9.67 -12.23
C PHE A 839 -13.17 9.52 -13.71
#